data_7fc28652acd44a11c727b540b90907a0
#
_entry.id   7fc28652acd44a11c727b540b90907a0
#
_cell.length_a   1.000
_cell.length_b   1.000
_cell.length_c   1.000
_cell.angle_alpha   90.00
_cell.angle_beta   90.00
_cell.angle_gamma   90.00
#
_symmetry.space_group_name_H-M   'P 1'
#
loop_
_entity.id
_entity.type
_entity.pdbx_description
1 polymer ?
#
loop_
_entity_poly.entity_id
_entity_poly.type
_entity_poly.pdbx_seq_one_letter_code
_entity_poly.pdbx_strand_id
1 'polypeptide(L)'
;MEIIHTPFGIDDPYFIVQGYEREPREPLEGDRVKVSFVTDPMVVGQRAWIEVQSDGKRYKRRAQYQLNHGGKAHWEVNIDGESAGVTVRYRFIAGRGPSTYVTSEWYEYTVCKWIEAKRFLSLKNNRLTVNRSDATSCDCLKEAYLLTDGKELYDLKIILEREEGERFYGLGEHFDAITIPEGEERYIHVYDQYKVQRSRGYAPVPFILSDRGRAILIDTGFLSSFKIDGSKITLSVYTKGCSIEGTEIQFWKEDSPLKAIEKIHKIARPCPPPLWALGPWLSANQWNSQKKVMEVLRETVQRDLPATTLVIEAWSDEQTFYIFNGAEYDPVSGDDKFSLKDFRFREPWPDPVEMINKLHERGIRLVLWQIPVIKSFDESTPQPAIDIRYGSSRGYFVRTRDGSDYRIPAARWHEGNVVVDFYNEEAAKWWASKREYLVEELGVDGFKTDGGEHLWGRDTLTAAGSAAKVRNTYPERYFETVSGILREEGILFSRAGYTRSPAHTLFWVGDEDSTWEALRDNITAGLNVSISGNPFWGWDIAGFSGEVPTMELYRRSIELAVFTPIFQLHSEDSGDPSPSSERTPWNLAKAWKDESIIDYYRNFASLRMTLSPYIYRESLHAAQASLPLTLPLFLIEKDNDPEGLAYLFGRDMVVSPAVDEEMKEESFFLKVNG
;
A
#
# COMPACT_ATOMS: atom_id res chain seq x y z
N MET A 1 29.56 4.17 25.46
CA MET A 1 28.24 3.69 25.90
C MET A 1 27.22 4.71 25.44
N GLU A 2 26.25 4.26 24.71
CA GLU A 2 25.12 5.05 24.21
C GLU A 2 23.83 4.64 24.94
N ILE A 3 22.85 5.54 25.04
CA ILE A 3 21.52 5.25 25.56
C ILE A 3 20.55 5.38 24.39
N ILE A 4 19.82 4.31 24.07
CA ILE A 4 18.88 4.25 22.97
C ILE A 4 17.46 4.14 23.52
N HIS A 5 16.61 5.05 23.12
CA HIS A 5 15.18 5.07 23.44
C HIS A 5 14.41 5.69 22.27
N THR A 6 13.39 5.02 21.82
CA THR A 6 12.49 5.47 20.74
C THR A 6 11.07 5.48 21.30
N PRO A 7 10.57 6.62 21.82
CA PRO A 7 9.31 6.67 22.57
C PRO A 7 8.12 6.03 21.88
N PHE A 8 8.08 6.07 20.56
CA PHE A 8 6.97 5.57 19.76
C PHE A 8 7.32 4.31 18.95
N GLY A 9 8.59 3.90 18.94
CA GLY A 9 9.06 2.84 18.05
C GLY A 9 8.79 3.16 16.58
N ILE A 10 8.41 2.15 15.80
CA ILE A 10 8.02 2.31 14.38
C ILE A 10 6.63 2.96 14.25
N ASP A 11 5.86 3.02 15.34
CA ASP A 11 4.49 3.56 15.41
C ASP A 11 3.50 2.91 14.43
N ASP A 12 3.61 1.62 14.31
CA ASP A 12 2.84 0.77 13.42
C ASP A 12 1.80 -0.02 14.24
N PRO A 13 0.52 -0.07 13.83
CA PRO A 13 -0.54 -0.79 14.57
C PRO A 13 -0.33 -2.31 14.59
N TYR A 14 0.47 -2.86 13.67
CA TYR A 14 0.72 -4.29 13.57
C TYR A 14 2.04 -4.74 14.22
N PHE A 15 2.82 -3.80 14.77
CA PHE A 15 4.15 -4.10 15.30
C PHE A 15 4.13 -4.34 16.81
N ILE A 16 4.84 -5.38 17.22
CA ILE A 16 5.10 -5.67 18.63
C ILE A 16 6.18 -4.69 19.16
N VAL A 17 6.01 -4.27 20.42
CA VAL A 17 6.93 -3.41 21.16
C VAL A 17 8.35 -3.98 21.16
N GLN A 18 9.34 -3.18 20.78
CA GLN A 18 10.74 -3.61 20.66
C GLN A 18 11.53 -3.60 22.00
N GLY A 19 10.92 -3.14 23.10
CA GLY A 19 11.53 -3.14 24.43
C GLY A 19 12.43 -1.94 24.75
N TYR A 20 12.31 -0.84 23.99
CA TYR A 20 12.94 0.45 24.29
C TYR A 20 12.01 1.64 23.96
N GLU A 21 10.72 1.43 24.18
CA GLU A 21 9.63 2.36 23.89
C GLU A 21 8.96 2.88 25.18
N ARG A 22 7.98 3.73 25.02
CA ARG A 22 7.07 4.18 26.07
C ARG A 22 5.71 3.49 25.94
N GLU A 23 5.16 3.02 27.06
CA GLU A 23 3.85 2.36 27.12
C GLU A 23 2.99 2.96 28.27
N PRO A 24 1.79 3.47 27.99
CA PRO A 24 1.23 3.69 26.65
C PRO A 24 2.04 4.75 25.89
N ARG A 25 2.02 4.67 24.55
CA ARG A 25 2.70 5.66 23.68
C ARG A 25 2.09 7.06 23.85
N GLU A 26 0.78 7.12 24.06
CA GLU A 26 -0.01 8.34 24.32
C GLU A 26 -0.67 8.22 25.68
N PRO A 27 -0.02 8.70 26.76
CA PRO A 27 -0.52 8.56 28.11
C PRO A 27 -1.80 9.36 28.35
N LEU A 28 -2.77 8.72 28.99
CA LEU A 28 -4.01 9.33 29.44
C LEU A 28 -3.89 9.76 30.92
N GLU A 29 -4.84 10.60 31.34
CA GLU A 29 -4.96 11.07 32.73
C GLU A 29 -4.96 9.90 33.69
N GLY A 30 -3.99 9.89 34.62
CA GLY A 30 -3.81 8.85 35.61
C GLY A 30 -3.01 7.62 35.17
N ASP A 31 -2.66 7.50 33.89
CA ASP A 31 -1.87 6.36 33.41
C ASP A 31 -0.49 6.31 34.04
N ARG A 32 -0.11 5.13 34.50
CA ARG A 32 1.28 4.85 34.85
C ARG A 32 2.07 4.48 33.58
N VAL A 33 3.06 5.29 33.26
CA VAL A 33 3.82 5.17 32.01
C VAL A 33 5.06 4.32 32.24
N LYS A 34 5.12 3.16 31.60
CA LYS A 34 6.34 2.32 31.51
C LYS A 34 7.25 2.88 30.43
N VAL A 35 8.50 3.10 30.75
CA VAL A 35 9.52 3.58 29.81
C VAL A 35 10.65 2.60 29.76
N SER A 36 10.94 2.09 28.56
CA SER A 36 12.01 1.11 28.32
C SER A 36 13.11 1.75 27.48
N PHE A 37 14.37 1.38 27.73
CA PHE A 37 15.52 1.86 26.98
C PHE A 37 16.66 0.85 27.06
N VAL A 38 17.64 0.97 26.16
CA VAL A 38 18.84 0.13 26.15
C VAL A 38 20.11 0.95 26.30
N THR A 39 21.14 0.33 26.86
CA THR A 39 22.51 0.86 26.86
C THR A 39 23.42 -0.02 26.03
N ASP A 40 24.15 0.58 25.07
CA ASP A 40 25.05 -0.08 24.13
C ASP A 40 26.47 0.51 24.23
N PRO A 41 27.52 -0.29 24.45
CA PRO A 41 27.47 -1.68 24.84
C PRO A 41 27.05 -1.88 26.30
N MET A 42 26.58 -3.10 26.61
CA MET A 42 26.37 -3.52 28.01
C MET A 42 27.69 -3.55 28.73
N VAL A 43 27.74 -2.93 29.92
CA VAL A 43 28.92 -2.88 30.77
C VAL A 43 28.61 -3.48 32.14
N VAL A 44 29.36 -4.54 32.55
CA VAL A 44 29.13 -5.22 33.83
C VAL A 44 29.22 -4.23 34.99
N GLY A 45 28.21 -4.25 35.90
CA GLY A 45 28.14 -3.38 37.08
C GLY A 45 27.58 -1.97 36.79
N GLN A 46 27.12 -1.72 35.58
CA GLN A 46 26.40 -0.46 35.26
C GLN A 46 25.07 -0.35 36.03
N ARG A 47 24.63 0.88 36.25
CA ARG A 47 23.36 1.23 36.86
C ARG A 47 22.71 2.29 35.98
N ALA A 48 21.37 2.31 35.98
CA ALA A 48 20.62 3.28 35.20
C ALA A 48 19.50 3.94 36.02
N TRP A 49 19.16 5.14 35.64
CA TRP A 49 18.11 5.97 36.26
C TRP A 49 17.36 6.75 35.18
N ILE A 50 16.13 7.09 35.49
CA ILE A 50 15.36 8.13 34.84
C ILE A 50 15.35 9.40 35.70
N GLU A 51 15.50 10.55 35.07
CA GLU A 51 15.23 11.86 35.66
C GLU A 51 13.95 12.39 35.02
N VAL A 52 12.96 12.79 35.83
CA VAL A 52 11.65 13.24 35.41
C VAL A 52 11.38 14.65 35.90
N GLN A 53 10.76 15.46 35.05
CA GLN A 53 10.25 16.80 35.36
C GLN A 53 8.78 16.88 34.92
N SER A 54 7.87 17.23 35.84
CA SER A 54 6.46 17.46 35.58
C SER A 54 5.86 18.43 36.58
N ASP A 55 5.08 19.40 36.13
CA ASP A 55 4.33 20.36 36.96
C ASP A 55 5.11 20.87 38.21
N GLY A 56 6.33 21.38 37.96
CA GLY A 56 7.22 21.88 39.01
C GLY A 56 7.89 20.81 39.87
N LYS A 57 7.58 19.53 39.71
CA LYS A 57 8.22 18.39 40.41
C LYS A 57 9.44 17.95 39.61
N ARG A 58 10.50 17.58 40.31
CA ARG A 58 11.68 16.96 39.72
C ARG A 58 12.14 15.80 40.61
N TYR A 59 12.29 14.63 40.03
CA TYR A 59 12.78 13.47 40.77
C TYR A 59 13.64 12.56 39.89
N LYS A 60 14.38 11.68 40.56
CA LYS A 60 15.20 10.65 39.93
C LYS A 60 14.79 9.28 40.47
N ARG A 61 14.55 8.32 39.56
CA ARG A 61 14.16 6.95 39.91
C ARG A 61 15.14 5.96 39.30
N ARG A 62 15.48 4.91 40.02
CA ARG A 62 16.37 3.85 39.52
C ARG A 62 15.59 3.00 38.52
N ALA A 63 16.22 2.72 37.35
CA ALA A 63 15.71 1.76 36.37
C ALA A 63 16.05 0.32 36.79
N GLN A 64 15.18 -0.60 36.42
CA GLN A 64 15.35 -2.03 36.66
C GLN A 64 16.00 -2.66 35.42
N TYR A 65 17.06 -3.43 35.66
CA TYR A 65 17.67 -4.24 34.60
C TYR A 65 16.77 -5.43 34.27
N GLN A 66 16.53 -5.67 33.00
CA GLN A 66 15.67 -6.75 32.53
C GLN A 66 16.52 -7.92 31.98
N LEU A 67 17.30 -7.65 30.93
CA LEU A 67 18.08 -8.68 30.25
C LEU A 67 19.26 -8.07 29.46
N ASN A 68 20.15 -8.95 28.98
CA ASN A 68 21.15 -8.64 27.97
C ASN A 68 20.78 -9.37 26.68
N HIS A 69 20.65 -8.63 25.60
CA HIS A 69 20.41 -9.18 24.27
C HIS A 69 21.30 -8.46 23.25
N GLY A 70 22.02 -9.23 22.44
CA GLY A 70 22.92 -8.67 21.41
C GLY A 70 24.01 -7.73 21.94
N GLY A 71 24.53 -7.95 23.18
CA GLY A 71 25.50 -7.06 23.79
C GLY A 71 24.93 -5.76 24.36
N LYS A 72 23.62 -5.59 24.38
CA LYS A 72 22.89 -4.42 24.90
C LYS A 72 22.17 -4.78 26.20
N ALA A 73 22.22 -3.87 27.20
CA ALA A 73 21.47 -4.04 28.44
C ALA A 73 20.11 -3.33 28.33
N HIS A 74 19.05 -4.06 28.59
CA HIS A 74 17.67 -3.56 28.59
C HIS A 74 17.24 -3.14 29.99
N TRP A 75 16.58 -1.98 30.05
CA TRP A 75 16.17 -1.31 31.29
C TRP A 75 14.71 -0.87 31.19
N GLU A 76 14.02 -0.94 32.33
CA GLU A 76 12.64 -0.43 32.47
C GLU A 76 12.51 0.44 33.73
N VAL A 77 11.64 1.44 33.63
CA VAL A 77 11.26 2.29 34.74
C VAL A 77 9.86 2.85 34.53
N ASN A 78 9.11 3.05 35.61
CA ASN A 78 7.78 3.64 35.53
C ASN A 78 7.81 5.11 35.96
N ILE A 79 7.05 5.93 35.24
CA ILE A 79 6.68 7.30 35.60
C ILE A 79 5.25 7.25 36.16
N ASP A 80 5.00 7.97 37.27
CA ASP A 80 3.68 8.00 37.89
C ASP A 80 2.70 8.81 37.03
N GLY A 81 1.40 8.50 37.15
CA GLY A 81 0.35 9.17 36.41
C GLY A 81 0.22 10.66 36.79
N GLU A 82 -0.09 11.48 35.78
CA GLU A 82 -0.31 12.91 35.92
C GLU A 82 -1.70 13.31 35.39
N SER A 83 -2.14 14.53 35.63
CA SER A 83 -3.40 15.07 35.10
C SER A 83 -3.29 15.47 33.63
N ALA A 84 -4.42 15.49 32.93
CA ALA A 84 -4.47 15.94 31.53
C ALA A 84 -3.96 17.39 31.38
N GLY A 85 -3.22 17.66 30.33
CA GLY A 85 -2.59 18.93 30.03
C GLY A 85 -1.19 19.10 30.64
N VAL A 86 -0.76 18.20 31.54
CA VAL A 86 0.59 18.22 32.12
C VAL A 86 1.60 17.67 31.09
N THR A 87 2.66 18.44 30.84
CA THR A 87 3.79 17.97 30.04
C THR A 87 4.85 17.34 30.95
N VAL A 88 5.17 16.07 30.69
CA VAL A 88 6.18 15.31 31.40
C VAL A 88 7.44 15.25 30.54
N ARG A 89 8.57 15.72 31.09
CA ARG A 89 9.89 15.60 30.47
C ARG A 89 10.71 14.57 31.23
N TYR A 90 11.43 13.74 30.50
CA TYR A 90 12.27 12.70 31.11
C TYR A 90 13.53 12.45 30.29
N ARG A 91 14.58 11.99 30.96
CA ARG A 91 15.82 11.56 30.33
C ARG A 91 16.46 10.42 31.14
N PHE A 92 17.38 9.73 30.52
CA PHE A 92 18.09 8.61 31.15
C PHE A 92 19.51 8.97 31.53
N ILE A 93 20.00 8.33 32.57
CA ILE A 93 21.38 8.43 33.06
C ILE A 93 21.86 7.02 33.31
N ALA A 94 22.98 6.60 32.73
CA ALA A 94 23.54 5.26 32.93
C ALA A 94 25.05 5.27 33.04
N GLY A 95 25.62 4.32 33.82
CA GLY A 95 27.08 4.17 33.98
C GLY A 95 27.46 3.36 35.21
N ARG A 96 28.73 3.17 35.42
CA ARG A 96 29.26 2.47 36.60
C ARG A 96 29.47 3.38 37.84
N GLY A 97 29.75 4.64 37.61
CA GLY A 97 29.99 5.63 38.64
C GLY A 97 29.96 7.05 38.05
N PRO A 98 30.01 8.10 38.90
CA PRO A 98 29.82 9.48 38.47
C PRO A 98 30.68 9.93 37.28
N SER A 99 31.93 9.48 37.21
CA SER A 99 32.88 9.81 36.13
C SER A 99 32.58 9.10 34.79
N THR A 100 31.71 8.11 34.79
CA THR A 100 31.36 7.30 33.62
C THR A 100 29.86 7.43 33.23
N TYR A 101 29.12 8.32 33.87
CA TYR A 101 27.70 8.52 33.54
C TYR A 101 27.55 9.19 32.18
N VAL A 102 26.73 8.58 31.34
CA VAL A 102 26.21 9.11 30.09
C VAL A 102 24.76 9.52 30.33
N THR A 103 24.34 10.59 29.73
CA THR A 103 22.98 11.13 29.84
C THR A 103 22.39 11.23 28.43
N SER A 104 21.15 10.75 28.27
CA SER A 104 20.41 10.91 27.00
C SER A 104 19.95 12.37 26.84
N GLU A 105 19.44 12.69 25.68
CA GLU A 105 18.60 13.85 25.45
C GLU A 105 17.33 13.81 26.32
N TRP A 106 16.58 14.91 26.34
CA TRP A 106 15.27 14.98 26.97
C TRP A 106 14.17 14.53 26.01
N TYR A 107 13.36 13.61 26.47
CA TYR A 107 12.11 13.19 25.84
C TYR A 107 10.94 13.83 26.56
N GLU A 108 9.80 13.98 25.86
CA GLU A 108 8.61 14.55 26.46
C GLU A 108 7.32 13.92 25.95
N TYR A 109 6.27 14.06 26.71
CA TYR A 109 4.89 13.82 26.32
C TYR A 109 3.95 14.71 27.12
N THR A 110 2.79 15.00 26.52
CA THR A 110 1.70 15.69 27.23
C THR A 110 0.59 14.68 27.51
N VAL A 111 0.11 14.69 28.75
CA VAL A 111 -0.99 13.78 29.19
C VAL A 111 -2.30 14.24 28.57
N CYS A 112 -3.02 13.32 27.96
CA CYS A 112 -4.30 13.57 27.31
C CYS A 112 -5.48 12.99 28.09
N LYS A 113 -6.69 13.37 27.69
CA LYS A 113 -7.94 12.73 28.15
C LYS A 113 -8.98 12.70 27.04
N TRP A 114 -9.87 11.73 27.12
CA TRP A 114 -11.04 11.68 26.27
C TRP A 114 -12.14 12.61 26.79
N ILE A 115 -12.73 13.39 25.91
CA ILE A 115 -13.87 14.26 26.18
C ILE A 115 -15.01 13.96 25.21
N GLU A 116 -16.24 14.26 25.56
CA GLU A 116 -17.37 14.19 24.63
C GLU A 116 -17.15 15.15 23.46
N ALA A 117 -17.30 14.61 22.22
CA ALA A 117 -16.98 15.33 20.99
C ALA A 117 -18.12 16.21 20.47
N LYS A 118 -19.39 16.03 20.91
CA LYS A 118 -20.58 16.62 20.29
C LYS A 118 -20.47 18.12 19.98
N ARG A 119 -19.87 18.89 20.89
CA ARG A 119 -19.68 20.34 20.73
C ARG A 119 -18.58 20.74 19.74
N PHE A 120 -17.82 19.79 19.24
CA PHE A 120 -16.74 20.00 18.26
C PHE A 120 -17.07 19.39 16.90
N LEU A 121 -18.24 18.83 16.74
CA LEU A 121 -18.68 18.15 15.54
C LEU A 121 -19.79 18.94 14.86
N SER A 122 -19.63 19.19 13.58
CA SER A 122 -20.64 19.81 12.72
C SER A 122 -21.08 18.82 11.66
N LEU A 123 -22.39 18.53 11.58
CA LEU A 123 -22.95 17.68 10.53
C LEU A 123 -23.71 18.55 9.52
N LYS A 124 -23.23 18.59 8.29
CA LYS A 124 -23.88 19.32 7.18
C LYS A 124 -23.84 18.48 5.92
N ASN A 125 -24.99 18.30 5.26
CA ASN A 125 -25.08 17.53 4.02
C ASN A 125 -24.44 16.12 4.13
N ASN A 126 -24.71 15.40 5.21
CA ASN A 126 -24.16 14.08 5.50
C ASN A 126 -22.62 14.04 5.69
N ARG A 127 -21.98 15.19 5.84
CA ARG A 127 -20.56 15.32 6.17
C ARG A 127 -20.41 15.80 7.62
N LEU A 128 -19.76 15.00 8.40
CA LEU A 128 -19.33 15.32 9.74
C LEU A 128 -17.92 15.89 9.69
N THR A 129 -17.73 17.08 10.22
CA THR A 129 -16.43 17.75 10.27
C THR A 129 -16.06 18.04 11.71
N VAL A 130 -14.79 17.82 12.05
CA VAL A 130 -14.24 18.21 13.36
C VAL A 130 -13.79 19.67 13.29
N ASN A 131 -14.38 20.54 14.13
CA ASN A 131 -14.07 21.98 14.15
C ASN A 131 -14.22 22.56 15.55
N ARG A 132 -13.31 23.47 15.97
CA ARG A 132 -13.40 24.17 17.26
C ARG A 132 -14.33 25.36 17.25
N SER A 133 -14.45 26.07 16.13
CA SER A 133 -15.01 27.41 16.08
C SER A 133 -16.49 27.48 15.70
N ASP A 134 -17.04 26.48 15.03
CA ASP A 134 -18.39 26.54 14.42
C ASP A 134 -19.28 25.34 14.77
N ALA A 135 -19.09 24.74 15.93
CA ALA A 135 -19.83 23.55 16.30
C ALA A 135 -21.29 23.89 16.62
N THR A 136 -22.15 23.57 15.68
CA THR A 136 -23.55 23.28 15.97
C THR A 136 -23.63 21.87 16.54
N SER A 137 -24.08 21.70 17.78
CA SER A 137 -24.10 20.38 18.44
C SER A 137 -24.74 19.33 17.54
N CYS A 138 -24.05 18.24 17.29
CA CYS A 138 -24.55 17.12 16.48
C CYS A 138 -25.28 16.14 17.40
N ASP A 139 -26.57 16.34 17.61
CA ASP A 139 -27.41 15.47 18.44
C ASP A 139 -27.70 14.10 17.77
N CYS A 140 -27.34 13.93 16.50
CA CYS A 140 -27.51 12.67 15.77
C CYS A 140 -26.54 11.57 16.18
N LEU A 141 -25.40 11.92 16.81
CA LEU A 141 -24.42 10.97 17.32
C LEU A 141 -24.62 10.80 18.82
N LYS A 142 -24.96 9.58 19.25
CA LYS A 142 -25.15 9.28 20.67
C LYS A 142 -23.83 9.26 21.44
N GLU A 143 -22.79 8.65 20.86
CA GLU A 143 -21.49 8.47 21.48
C GLU A 143 -20.38 8.92 20.51
N ALA A 144 -19.69 9.99 20.85
CA ALA A 144 -18.51 10.46 20.12
C ALA A 144 -17.52 11.11 21.10
N TYR A 145 -16.24 10.82 20.95
CA TYR A 145 -15.17 11.24 21.84
C TYR A 145 -13.99 11.80 21.08
N LEU A 146 -13.35 12.82 21.65
CA LEU A 146 -12.10 13.40 21.16
C LEU A 146 -11.02 13.31 22.23
N LEU A 147 -9.83 12.93 21.83
CA LEU A 147 -8.64 12.98 22.66
C LEU A 147 -8.12 14.42 22.70
N THR A 148 -7.78 14.95 23.89
CA THR A 148 -7.26 16.31 24.05
C THR A 148 -6.29 16.43 25.20
N ASP A 149 -5.32 17.34 25.07
CA ASP A 149 -4.48 17.82 26.16
C ASP A 149 -5.01 19.11 26.81
N GLY A 150 -6.21 19.55 26.40
CA GLY A 150 -6.84 20.81 26.79
C GLY A 150 -6.54 21.99 25.88
N LYS A 151 -5.53 21.87 24.99
CA LYS A 151 -5.15 22.88 24.01
C LYS A 151 -5.47 22.43 22.57
N GLU A 152 -5.13 21.21 22.22
CA GLU A 152 -5.33 20.63 20.89
C GLU A 152 -6.33 19.48 20.93
N LEU A 153 -6.96 19.21 19.78
CA LEU A 153 -7.82 18.05 19.54
C LEU A 153 -7.06 17.05 18.66
N TYR A 154 -7.01 15.82 19.12
CA TYR A 154 -6.26 14.73 18.50
C TYR A 154 -7.21 13.64 17.99
N ASP A 155 -7.11 12.44 18.50
CA ASP A 155 -7.84 11.29 18.01
C ASP A 155 -9.35 11.43 18.17
N LEU A 156 -10.10 10.84 17.24
CA LEU A 156 -11.56 10.79 17.25
C LEU A 156 -12.03 9.35 17.38
N LYS A 157 -13.06 9.14 18.20
CA LYS A 157 -13.78 7.87 18.28
C LYS A 157 -15.28 8.16 18.19
N ILE A 158 -15.97 7.49 17.27
CA ILE A 158 -17.42 7.56 17.09
C ILE A 158 -17.98 6.15 17.24
N ILE A 159 -19.06 6.02 18.01
CA ILE A 159 -19.75 4.75 18.20
C ILE A 159 -21.18 4.91 17.64
N LEU A 160 -21.49 4.06 16.67
CA LEU A 160 -22.79 4.00 16.00
C LEU A 160 -23.52 2.72 16.38
N GLU A 161 -24.86 2.76 16.31
CA GLU A 161 -25.68 1.56 16.46
C GLU A 161 -25.63 0.71 15.18
N ARG A 162 -25.52 -0.59 15.34
CA ARG A 162 -25.69 -1.60 14.31
C ARG A 162 -27.07 -2.23 14.45
N GLU A 163 -27.77 -2.41 13.35
CA GLU A 163 -29.03 -3.16 13.33
C GLU A 163 -28.74 -4.67 13.46
N GLU A 164 -29.66 -5.41 14.09
CA GLU A 164 -29.50 -6.87 14.25
C GLU A 164 -29.35 -7.57 12.91
N GLY A 165 -28.33 -8.39 12.77
CA GLY A 165 -28.01 -9.15 11.55
C GLY A 165 -27.49 -8.30 10.38
N GLU A 166 -27.25 -7.00 10.54
CA GLU A 166 -26.65 -6.17 9.51
C GLU A 166 -25.18 -6.55 9.28
N ARG A 167 -24.78 -6.75 8.03
CA ARG A 167 -23.43 -7.10 7.62
C ARG A 167 -22.75 -5.92 6.94
N PHE A 168 -21.43 -5.83 7.09
CA PHE A 168 -20.62 -4.77 6.51
C PHE A 168 -19.53 -5.35 5.62
N TYR A 169 -19.22 -4.60 4.56
CA TYR A 169 -18.27 -4.91 3.50
C TYR A 169 -17.42 -3.68 3.19
N GLY A 170 -16.37 -3.82 2.39
CA GLY A 170 -15.54 -2.70 1.95
C GLY A 170 -14.13 -2.77 2.49
N LEU A 171 -13.57 -1.65 3.00
CA LEU A 171 -12.22 -1.46 3.52
C LEU A 171 -11.10 -1.50 2.47
N GLY A 172 -11.43 -1.60 1.17
CA GLY A 172 -10.44 -1.74 0.11
C GLY A 172 -9.81 -3.12 0.11
N GLU A 173 -8.54 -3.19 -0.21
CA GLU A 173 -7.83 -4.45 -0.31
C GLU A 173 -7.61 -5.08 1.06
N HIS A 174 -8.20 -6.24 1.26
CA HIS A 174 -7.91 -7.20 2.33
C HIS A 174 -8.31 -8.61 1.88
N PHE A 175 -7.66 -9.65 2.42
CA PHE A 175 -7.52 -10.95 1.78
C PHE A 175 -8.30 -12.06 2.49
N ASP A 176 -8.70 -11.86 3.73
CA ASP A 176 -9.14 -12.92 4.63
C ASP A 176 -10.66 -13.13 4.70
N ALA A 177 -11.46 -12.16 4.28
CA ALA A 177 -12.92 -12.27 4.28
C ALA A 177 -13.57 -11.22 3.36
N ILE A 178 -14.77 -11.49 2.89
CA ILE A 178 -15.63 -10.50 2.19
C ILE A 178 -16.42 -9.67 3.22
N THR A 179 -17.08 -10.33 4.17
CA THR A 179 -17.78 -9.68 5.27
C THR A 179 -16.76 -9.25 6.33
N ILE A 180 -16.85 -8.02 6.82
CA ILE A 180 -16.00 -7.53 7.89
C ILE A 180 -16.28 -8.34 9.16
N PRO A 181 -15.29 -9.09 9.72
CA PRO A 181 -15.50 -9.94 10.89
C PRO A 181 -15.87 -9.15 12.15
N GLU A 182 -16.69 -9.75 13.00
CA GLU A 182 -17.04 -9.17 14.30
C GLU A 182 -15.91 -9.32 15.33
N GLY A 183 -15.81 -8.34 16.24
CA GLY A 183 -14.87 -8.35 17.36
C GLY A 183 -13.46 -7.90 16.99
N GLU A 184 -13.11 -7.88 15.73
CA GLU A 184 -11.78 -7.49 15.25
C GLU A 184 -11.73 -6.02 14.83
N GLU A 185 -10.66 -5.33 15.23
CA GLU A 185 -10.39 -3.96 14.78
C GLU A 185 -9.61 -4.00 13.47
N ARG A 186 -10.19 -3.42 12.42
CA ARG A 186 -9.62 -3.36 11.08
C ARG A 186 -8.99 -2.00 10.84
N TYR A 187 -7.66 -1.97 10.75
CA TYR A 187 -6.91 -0.74 10.49
C TYR A 187 -6.85 -0.42 9.00
N ILE A 188 -7.08 0.85 8.69
CA ILE A 188 -6.92 1.42 7.36
C ILE A 188 -5.55 2.06 7.28
N HIS A 189 -4.62 1.35 6.69
CA HIS A 189 -3.21 1.68 6.72
C HIS A 189 -2.53 1.10 5.48
N VAL A 190 -2.05 1.97 4.59
CA VAL A 190 -1.26 1.55 3.42
C VAL A 190 -0.02 0.83 3.93
N TYR A 191 0.04 -0.49 3.72
CA TYR A 191 0.97 -1.36 4.44
C TYR A 191 1.74 -2.27 3.50
N ASP A 192 3.06 -2.31 3.67
CA ASP A 192 3.94 -3.24 2.99
C ASP A 192 3.97 -4.57 3.76
N GLN A 193 3.26 -5.57 3.24
CA GLN A 193 3.21 -6.93 3.78
C GLN A 193 3.53 -7.92 2.67
N TYR A 194 4.75 -8.39 2.63
CA TYR A 194 5.14 -9.44 1.71
C TYR A 194 4.53 -10.78 2.12
N LYS A 195 3.66 -11.33 1.27
CA LYS A 195 2.90 -12.57 1.46
C LYS A 195 1.97 -12.59 2.68
N VAL A 196 0.98 -13.45 2.66
CA VAL A 196 0.06 -13.71 3.78
C VAL A 196 -0.50 -12.41 4.38
N GLN A 197 -1.08 -11.56 3.55
CA GLN A 197 -1.57 -10.23 3.92
C GLN A 197 -2.70 -10.28 4.96
N ARG A 198 -3.64 -11.22 4.84
CA ARG A 198 -4.83 -11.35 5.69
C ARG A 198 -5.66 -10.06 5.75
N SER A 199 -5.76 -9.42 6.93
CA SER A 199 -6.49 -8.18 7.15
C SER A 199 -5.71 -6.91 6.78
N ARG A 200 -4.49 -7.05 6.26
CA ARG A 200 -3.64 -5.94 5.79
C ARG A 200 -3.75 -5.85 4.28
N GLY A 201 -3.43 -4.70 3.72
CA GLY A 201 -3.45 -4.52 2.28
C GLY A 201 -2.60 -3.34 1.86
N TYR A 202 -2.14 -3.38 0.63
CA TYR A 202 -1.39 -2.29 0.02
C TYR A 202 -2.32 -1.13 -0.40
N ALA A 203 -3.59 -1.43 -0.74
CA ALA A 203 -4.57 -0.46 -1.21
C ALA A 203 -5.85 -0.44 -0.36
N PRO A 204 -5.75 -0.11 0.95
CA PRO A 204 -6.91 0.01 1.82
C PRO A 204 -7.73 1.25 1.46
N VAL A 205 -9.05 1.20 1.70
CA VAL A 205 -9.96 2.32 1.54
C VAL A 205 -10.77 2.50 2.82
N PRO A 206 -10.82 3.69 3.43
CA PRO A 206 -11.54 3.93 4.69
C PRO A 206 -13.06 4.01 4.49
N PHE A 207 -13.60 3.02 3.78
CA PHE A 207 -14.99 2.94 3.36
C PHE A 207 -15.61 1.61 3.76
N ILE A 208 -16.76 1.67 4.40
CA ILE A 208 -17.61 0.50 4.64
C ILE A 208 -19.02 0.74 4.09
N LEU A 209 -19.64 -0.32 3.64
CA LEU A 209 -21.05 -0.35 3.25
C LEU A 209 -21.75 -1.55 3.88
N SER A 210 -23.07 -1.41 4.15
CA SER A 210 -23.86 -2.52 4.69
C SER A 210 -24.78 -3.12 3.64
N ASP A 211 -25.20 -4.37 3.87
CA ASP A 211 -26.25 -5.04 3.08
C ASP A 211 -27.60 -4.31 3.12
N ARG A 212 -27.72 -3.27 3.96
CA ARG A 212 -28.91 -2.43 4.10
C ARG A 212 -28.75 -1.02 3.50
N GLY A 213 -27.67 -0.78 2.75
CA GLY A 213 -27.41 0.50 2.09
C GLY A 213 -26.86 1.62 2.97
N ARG A 214 -26.45 1.34 4.22
CA ARG A 214 -25.66 2.30 5.00
C ARG A 214 -24.21 2.28 4.50
N ALA A 215 -23.60 3.46 4.39
CA ALA A 215 -22.20 3.54 4.06
C ALA A 215 -21.51 4.68 4.79
N ILE A 216 -20.23 4.50 5.07
CA ILE A 216 -19.40 5.42 5.83
C ILE A 216 -18.03 5.52 5.14
N LEU A 217 -17.58 6.75 4.90
CA LEU A 217 -16.23 7.05 4.41
C LEU A 217 -15.54 7.98 5.41
N ILE A 218 -14.39 7.58 5.93
CA ILE A 218 -13.51 8.44 6.74
C ILE A 218 -12.53 9.12 5.76
N ASP A 219 -12.86 10.33 5.29
CA ASP A 219 -12.07 11.05 4.28
C ASP A 219 -10.87 11.75 4.92
N THR A 220 -9.81 10.97 5.19
CA THR A 220 -8.57 11.45 5.84
C THR A 220 -7.36 10.64 5.39
N GLY A 221 -6.17 11.22 5.43
CA GLY A 221 -4.90 10.50 5.24
C GLY A 221 -4.33 9.89 6.53
N PHE A 222 -4.94 10.16 7.69
CA PHE A 222 -4.54 9.55 8.96
C PHE A 222 -4.83 8.04 9.00
N LEU A 223 -4.11 7.33 9.87
CA LEU A 223 -4.50 6.00 10.29
C LEU A 223 -5.92 6.04 10.84
N SER A 224 -6.77 5.16 10.37
CA SER A 224 -8.13 5.00 10.89
C SER A 224 -8.46 3.52 11.09
N SER A 225 -9.56 3.24 11.80
CA SER A 225 -10.03 1.87 11.98
C SER A 225 -11.55 1.79 12.03
N PHE A 226 -12.03 0.57 11.73
CA PHE A 226 -13.41 0.16 11.95
C PHE A 226 -13.42 -1.09 12.84
N LYS A 227 -14.33 -1.12 13.79
CA LYS A 227 -14.62 -2.32 14.59
C LYS A 227 -16.12 -2.54 14.66
N ILE A 228 -16.57 -3.73 14.29
CA ILE A 228 -17.96 -4.18 14.45
C ILE A 228 -18.00 -5.12 15.64
N ASP A 229 -18.81 -4.81 16.65
CA ASP A 229 -18.87 -5.60 17.88
C ASP A 229 -20.30 -5.60 18.43
N GLY A 230 -20.98 -6.74 18.28
CA GLY A 230 -22.38 -6.89 18.68
C GLY A 230 -23.28 -5.86 18.00
N SER A 231 -23.94 -5.00 18.80
CA SER A 231 -24.83 -3.94 18.32
C SER A 231 -24.14 -2.62 18.00
N LYS A 232 -22.80 -2.58 17.96
CA LYS A 232 -22.03 -1.34 17.80
C LYS A 232 -21.07 -1.40 16.63
N ILE A 233 -20.87 -0.23 16.02
CA ILE A 233 -19.82 0.04 15.04
C ILE A 233 -18.95 1.15 15.62
N THR A 234 -17.67 0.88 15.83
CA THR A 234 -16.72 1.89 16.29
C THR A 234 -15.86 2.36 15.11
N LEU A 235 -15.82 3.66 14.91
CA LEU A 235 -14.92 4.33 13.97
C LEU A 235 -13.86 5.04 14.78
N SER A 236 -12.58 4.90 14.41
CA SER A 236 -11.48 5.62 15.08
C SER A 236 -10.58 6.29 14.03
N VAL A 237 -10.07 7.47 14.37
CA VAL A 237 -9.03 8.19 13.62
C VAL A 237 -7.89 8.49 14.58
N TYR A 238 -6.68 8.08 14.23
CA TYR A 238 -5.47 8.21 15.03
C TYR A 238 -4.52 9.23 14.41
N THR A 239 -4.43 10.40 14.99
CA THR A 239 -3.67 11.52 14.41
C THR A 239 -2.19 11.50 14.74
N LYS A 240 -1.78 10.62 15.68
CA LYS A 240 -0.38 10.50 16.09
C LYS A 240 0.23 11.83 16.58
N GLY A 241 -0.56 12.59 17.32
CA GLY A 241 -0.17 13.88 17.89
C GLY A 241 -0.33 15.08 16.94
N CYS A 242 -0.94 14.90 15.78
CA CYS A 242 -1.36 16.00 14.91
C CYS A 242 -2.76 16.48 15.27
N SER A 243 -3.11 17.71 14.90
CA SER A 243 -4.49 18.19 15.04
C SER A 243 -5.43 17.43 14.10
N ILE A 244 -6.60 17.03 14.63
CA ILE A 244 -7.65 16.36 13.85
C ILE A 244 -8.59 17.36 13.15
N GLU A 245 -8.45 18.65 13.36
CA GLU A 245 -9.32 19.67 12.77
C GLU A 245 -9.34 19.56 11.24
N GLY A 246 -10.52 19.67 10.66
CA GLY A 246 -10.75 19.55 9.23
C GLY A 246 -10.91 18.12 8.72
N THR A 247 -10.76 17.09 9.58
CA THR A 247 -11.09 15.71 9.19
C THR A 247 -12.58 15.58 8.90
N GLU A 248 -12.93 14.96 7.78
CA GLU A 248 -14.29 14.73 7.34
C GLU A 248 -14.68 13.24 7.42
N ILE A 249 -15.91 12.98 7.86
CA ILE A 249 -16.52 11.65 7.78
C ILE A 249 -17.84 11.82 7.04
N GLN A 250 -18.04 11.02 5.99
CA GLN A 250 -19.25 11.05 5.19
C GLN A 250 -20.13 9.85 5.54
N PHE A 251 -21.42 10.10 5.74
CA PHE A 251 -22.43 9.10 6.04
C PHE A 251 -23.48 9.07 4.94
N TRP A 252 -23.82 7.87 4.47
CA TRP A 252 -24.91 7.70 3.50
C TRP A 252 -25.89 6.64 3.99
N LYS A 253 -27.16 6.85 3.66
CA LYS A 253 -28.20 5.83 3.74
C LYS A 253 -28.89 5.79 2.40
N GLU A 254 -28.69 4.70 1.70
CA GLU A 254 -29.20 4.48 0.35
C GLU A 254 -30.24 3.36 0.34
N ASP A 255 -31.02 3.26 -0.73
CA ASP A 255 -32.05 2.22 -0.89
C ASP A 255 -31.44 0.83 -1.12
N SER A 256 -30.17 0.77 -1.55
CA SER A 256 -29.43 -0.47 -1.80
C SER A 256 -27.93 -0.29 -1.63
N PRO A 257 -27.17 -1.38 -1.37
CA PRO A 257 -25.71 -1.38 -1.36
C PRO A 257 -25.10 -0.84 -2.67
N LEU A 258 -25.71 -1.15 -3.82
CA LEU A 258 -25.22 -0.71 -5.13
C LEU A 258 -25.15 0.81 -5.25
N LYS A 259 -26.10 1.54 -4.67
CA LYS A 259 -26.10 3.01 -4.64
C LYS A 259 -24.96 3.57 -3.79
N ALA A 260 -24.57 2.88 -2.73
CA ALA A 260 -23.39 3.26 -1.94
C ALA A 260 -22.09 3.02 -2.73
N ILE A 261 -22.00 1.92 -3.47
CA ILE A 261 -20.88 1.64 -4.39
C ILE A 261 -20.78 2.72 -5.48
N GLU A 262 -21.88 3.11 -6.10
CA GLU A 262 -21.88 4.22 -7.07
C GLU A 262 -21.29 5.52 -6.49
N LYS A 263 -21.52 5.79 -5.20
CA LYS A 263 -20.98 6.99 -4.54
C LYS A 263 -19.47 6.92 -4.31
N ILE A 264 -18.95 5.80 -3.83
CA ILE A 264 -17.51 5.68 -3.61
C ILE A 264 -16.77 5.70 -4.96
N HIS A 265 -17.31 5.08 -6.01
CA HIS A 265 -16.74 5.14 -7.35
C HIS A 265 -16.68 6.57 -7.91
N LYS A 266 -17.72 7.40 -7.65
CA LYS A 266 -17.71 8.83 -8.01
C LYS A 266 -16.64 9.64 -7.29
N ILE A 267 -16.25 9.22 -6.09
CA ILE A 267 -15.16 9.83 -5.33
C ILE A 267 -13.80 9.33 -5.85
N ALA A 268 -13.66 8.04 -6.08
CA ALA A 268 -12.46 7.39 -6.58
C ALA A 268 -12.15 7.77 -8.05
N ARG A 269 -13.18 7.95 -8.88
CA ARG A 269 -13.08 8.33 -10.32
C ARG A 269 -12.19 7.39 -11.12
N PRO A 270 -12.45 6.08 -11.14
CA PRO A 270 -11.56 5.12 -11.79
C PRO A 270 -11.37 5.45 -13.27
N CYS A 271 -10.11 5.41 -13.73
CA CYS A 271 -9.74 5.60 -15.13
C CYS A 271 -9.84 4.24 -15.85
N PRO A 272 -10.66 4.10 -16.91
CA PRO A 272 -10.76 2.82 -17.61
C PRO A 272 -9.46 2.48 -18.33
N PRO A 273 -9.01 1.20 -18.31
CA PRO A 273 -7.84 0.78 -19.04
C PRO A 273 -8.05 0.91 -20.57
N PRO A 274 -7.01 1.26 -21.34
CA PRO A 274 -7.08 1.20 -22.80
C PRO A 274 -7.22 -0.25 -23.27
N LEU A 275 -7.73 -0.44 -24.49
CA LEU A 275 -8.03 -1.78 -25.02
C LEU A 275 -6.82 -2.73 -24.98
N TRP A 276 -5.62 -2.23 -25.24
CA TRP A 276 -4.41 -3.04 -25.23
C TRP A 276 -4.07 -3.59 -23.84
N ALA A 277 -4.41 -2.88 -22.77
CA ALA A 277 -4.17 -3.32 -21.39
C ALA A 277 -5.12 -4.45 -20.95
N LEU A 278 -6.14 -4.77 -21.72
CA LEU A 278 -7.12 -5.81 -21.41
C LEU A 278 -6.79 -7.19 -21.99
N GLY A 279 -5.74 -7.29 -22.80
CA GLY A 279 -5.22 -8.57 -23.27
C GLY A 279 -4.27 -9.23 -22.27
N PRO A 280 -3.60 -10.35 -22.65
CA PRO A 280 -2.64 -11.04 -21.80
C PRO A 280 -1.34 -10.26 -21.62
N TRP A 281 -0.88 -10.18 -20.37
CA TRP A 281 0.40 -9.57 -19.97
C TRP A 281 1.42 -10.66 -19.63
N LEU A 282 2.66 -10.40 -20.01
CA LEU A 282 3.81 -11.25 -19.70
C LEU A 282 4.81 -10.47 -18.83
N SER A 283 5.24 -11.07 -17.73
CA SER A 283 6.26 -10.53 -16.84
C SER A 283 6.98 -11.63 -16.06
N ALA A 284 8.22 -11.38 -15.68
CA ALA A 284 8.97 -12.11 -14.67
C ALA A 284 10.20 -11.30 -14.23
N ASN A 285 10.60 -11.43 -12.97
CA ASN A 285 11.74 -10.68 -12.41
C ASN A 285 13.08 -11.05 -13.06
N GLN A 286 13.21 -12.27 -13.62
CA GLN A 286 14.45 -12.70 -14.30
C GLN A 286 14.69 -12.00 -15.64
N TRP A 287 13.77 -11.20 -16.15
CA TRP A 287 13.96 -10.54 -17.45
C TRP A 287 14.81 -9.29 -17.31
N ASN A 288 16.11 -9.51 -17.16
CA ASN A 288 17.12 -8.52 -16.83
C ASN A 288 18.05 -8.13 -18.00
N SER A 289 17.68 -8.49 -19.23
CA SER A 289 18.46 -8.16 -20.42
C SER A 289 17.61 -8.13 -21.69
N GLN A 290 18.00 -7.29 -22.64
CA GLN A 290 17.38 -7.24 -23.97
C GLN A 290 17.38 -8.61 -24.66
N LYS A 291 18.46 -9.37 -24.50
CA LYS A 291 18.55 -10.73 -25.03
C LYS A 291 17.42 -11.62 -24.53
N LYS A 292 17.17 -11.59 -23.20
CA LYS A 292 16.09 -12.38 -22.56
C LYS A 292 14.72 -11.91 -23.03
N VAL A 293 14.48 -10.61 -23.11
CA VAL A 293 13.21 -10.05 -23.61
C VAL A 293 12.96 -10.48 -25.06
N MET A 294 13.99 -10.45 -25.90
CA MET A 294 13.88 -10.91 -27.30
C MET A 294 13.68 -12.42 -27.42
N GLU A 295 14.17 -13.21 -26.46
CA GLU A 295 13.84 -14.65 -26.34
C GLU A 295 12.39 -14.85 -26.00
N VAL A 296 11.85 -14.12 -25.02
CA VAL A 296 10.43 -14.15 -24.64
C VAL A 296 9.54 -13.79 -25.82
N LEU A 297 9.86 -12.73 -26.54
CA LEU A 297 9.13 -12.34 -27.75
C LEU A 297 9.17 -13.46 -28.81
N ARG A 298 10.31 -14.08 -29.01
CA ARG A 298 10.46 -15.20 -29.96
C ARG A 298 9.61 -16.42 -29.55
N GLU A 299 9.66 -16.85 -28.28
CA GLU A 299 8.85 -17.95 -27.76
C GLU A 299 7.36 -17.66 -27.93
N THR A 300 6.92 -16.43 -27.62
CA THR A 300 5.54 -15.97 -27.79
C THR A 300 5.08 -16.09 -29.25
N VAL A 301 5.88 -15.59 -30.18
CA VAL A 301 5.57 -15.62 -31.63
C VAL A 301 5.61 -17.04 -32.19
N GLN A 302 6.64 -17.84 -31.87
CA GLN A 302 6.81 -19.20 -32.41
C GLN A 302 5.71 -20.16 -31.93
N ARG A 303 5.16 -19.89 -30.74
CA ARG A 303 4.09 -20.71 -30.15
C ARG A 303 2.69 -20.15 -30.42
N ASP A 304 2.59 -19.07 -31.19
CA ASP A 304 1.33 -18.38 -31.47
C ASP A 304 0.53 -18.03 -30.19
N LEU A 305 1.22 -17.43 -29.21
CA LEU A 305 0.61 -17.05 -27.93
C LEU A 305 0.19 -15.60 -27.99
N PRO A 306 -1.07 -15.27 -27.67
CA PRO A 306 -1.50 -13.88 -27.53
C PRO A 306 -0.78 -13.18 -26.38
N ALA A 307 -0.27 -11.98 -26.65
CA ALA A 307 0.26 -11.06 -25.66
C ALA A 307 0.08 -9.63 -26.13
N THR A 308 -0.34 -8.74 -25.25
CA THR A 308 -0.54 -7.32 -25.55
C THR A 308 0.37 -6.41 -24.73
N THR A 309 0.93 -6.91 -23.66
CA THR A 309 1.77 -6.16 -22.73
C THR A 309 2.95 -7.00 -22.27
N LEU A 310 4.10 -6.36 -22.16
CA LEU A 310 5.28 -6.93 -21.53
C LEU A 310 5.76 -5.98 -20.44
N VAL A 311 5.95 -6.51 -19.24
CA VAL A 311 6.47 -5.76 -18.09
C VAL A 311 7.91 -6.18 -17.83
N ILE A 312 8.81 -5.21 -17.69
CA ILE A 312 10.21 -5.46 -17.32
C ILE A 312 10.46 -4.78 -15.98
N GLU A 313 10.85 -5.56 -14.98
CA GLU A 313 11.20 -5.04 -13.66
C GLU A 313 12.70 -4.75 -13.54
N ALA A 314 13.56 -5.70 -13.90
CA ALA A 314 15.01 -5.58 -13.75
C ALA A 314 15.69 -4.88 -14.94
N TRP A 315 15.14 -3.75 -15.40
CA TRP A 315 15.65 -3.00 -16.55
C TRP A 315 16.68 -1.93 -16.19
N SER A 316 16.54 -1.34 -14.98
CA SER A 316 17.24 -0.14 -14.57
C SER A 316 18.56 -0.41 -13.84
N ASP A 317 19.28 0.66 -13.53
CA ASP A 317 20.49 0.68 -12.70
C ASP A 317 20.23 0.34 -11.22
N GLU A 318 19.00 0.01 -10.84
CA GLU A 318 18.55 -0.31 -9.49
C GLU A 318 18.85 0.78 -8.44
N GLN A 319 19.14 2.00 -8.88
CA GLN A 319 19.46 3.13 -8.02
C GLN A 319 18.65 4.38 -8.35
N THR A 320 18.66 4.84 -9.62
CA THR A 320 17.87 5.99 -10.07
C THR A 320 16.49 5.61 -10.54
N PHE A 321 16.34 4.36 -11.06
CA PHE A 321 15.12 3.84 -11.69
C PHE A 321 14.64 4.67 -12.89
N TYR A 322 15.56 5.36 -13.56
CA TYR A 322 15.32 6.02 -14.84
C TYR A 322 16.46 5.86 -15.85
N ILE A 323 17.53 5.13 -15.50
CA ILE A 323 18.66 4.81 -16.39
C ILE A 323 18.69 3.30 -16.62
N PHE A 324 18.83 2.86 -17.88
CA PHE A 324 19.02 1.44 -18.20
C PHE A 324 20.31 0.91 -17.60
N ASN A 325 20.27 -0.27 -17.02
CA ASN A 325 21.46 -0.92 -16.46
C ASN A 325 22.55 -1.08 -17.55
N GLY A 326 23.79 -0.74 -17.20
CA GLY A 326 24.94 -0.80 -18.10
C GLY A 326 25.04 0.34 -19.12
N ALA A 327 24.12 1.31 -19.12
CA ALA A 327 24.24 2.48 -19.99
C ALA A 327 25.42 3.37 -19.57
N GLU A 328 26.23 3.81 -20.56
CA GLU A 328 27.27 4.82 -20.39
C GLU A 328 26.69 6.21 -20.65
N TYR A 329 27.00 7.18 -19.81
CA TYR A 329 26.52 8.55 -19.89
C TYR A 329 27.46 9.53 -19.16
N ASP A 330 27.42 10.80 -19.54
CA ASP A 330 28.02 11.85 -18.75
C ASP A 330 27.00 12.31 -17.69
N PRO A 331 27.33 12.31 -16.38
CA PRO A 331 26.39 12.67 -15.35
C PRO A 331 25.89 14.11 -15.51
N VAL A 332 24.58 14.31 -15.29
CA VAL A 332 23.96 15.63 -15.27
C VAL A 332 23.75 16.12 -13.85
N SER A 333 23.77 17.42 -13.64
CA SER A 333 23.61 18.02 -12.31
C SER A 333 22.28 18.75 -12.18
N GLY A 334 21.85 18.91 -10.93
CA GLY A 334 20.69 19.74 -10.60
C GLY A 334 19.40 19.24 -11.23
N ASP A 335 18.70 20.17 -11.87
CA ASP A 335 17.43 19.97 -12.57
C ASP A 335 17.61 19.59 -14.05
N ASP A 336 18.85 19.46 -14.51
CA ASP A 336 19.12 18.96 -15.86
C ASP A 336 18.54 17.54 -16.02
N LYS A 337 17.94 17.29 -17.17
CA LYS A 337 17.35 16.00 -17.53
C LYS A 337 18.12 15.35 -18.68
N PHE A 338 18.05 14.05 -18.73
CA PHE A 338 18.58 13.28 -19.85
C PHE A 338 17.64 13.31 -21.06
N SER A 339 18.24 13.22 -22.22
CA SER A 339 17.63 12.87 -23.49
C SER A 339 18.21 11.53 -23.97
N LEU A 340 17.52 10.80 -24.82
CA LEU A 340 17.97 9.51 -25.34
C LEU A 340 19.39 9.57 -25.96
N LYS A 341 19.76 10.68 -26.60
CA LYS A 341 21.08 10.92 -27.22
C LYS A 341 22.23 10.98 -26.21
N ASP A 342 21.95 11.19 -24.92
CA ASP A 342 22.99 11.34 -23.89
C ASP A 342 23.48 9.96 -23.40
N PHE A 343 22.81 8.88 -23.83
CA PHE A 343 23.16 7.52 -23.48
C PHE A 343 23.90 6.78 -24.61
N ARG A 344 24.89 6.01 -24.21
CA ARG A 344 25.47 4.91 -25.02
C ARG A 344 25.06 3.61 -24.34
N PHE A 345 24.05 2.98 -24.88
CA PHE A 345 23.57 1.70 -24.35
C PHE A 345 24.61 0.58 -24.58
N ARG A 346 24.73 -0.29 -23.58
CA ARG A 346 25.62 -1.45 -23.54
C ARG A 346 24.86 -2.65 -23.00
N GLU A 347 25.51 -3.83 -22.99
CA GLU A 347 24.96 -4.96 -22.28
C GLU A 347 24.65 -4.58 -20.81
N PRO A 348 23.54 -5.03 -20.27
CA PRO A 348 22.60 -6.03 -20.84
C PRO A 348 21.52 -5.44 -21.79
N TRP A 349 21.50 -4.14 -22.06
CA TRP A 349 20.50 -3.43 -22.90
C TRP A 349 21.15 -2.67 -24.05
N PRO A 350 21.74 -3.35 -25.08
CA PRO A 350 22.54 -2.69 -26.09
C PRO A 350 21.76 -1.79 -27.05
N ASP A 351 20.47 -2.04 -27.26
CA ASP A 351 19.60 -1.22 -28.10
C ASP A 351 18.13 -1.28 -27.67
N PRO A 352 17.77 -0.57 -26.60
CA PRO A 352 16.40 -0.56 -26.11
C PRO A 352 15.40 0.06 -27.09
N VAL A 353 15.84 0.94 -27.99
CA VAL A 353 14.98 1.52 -29.05
C VAL A 353 14.53 0.43 -30.02
N GLU A 354 15.47 -0.38 -30.53
CA GLU A 354 15.15 -1.50 -31.43
C GLU A 354 14.28 -2.53 -30.74
N MET A 355 14.56 -2.83 -29.47
CA MET A 355 13.75 -3.76 -28.68
C MET A 355 12.29 -3.29 -28.58
N ILE A 356 12.06 -2.04 -28.21
CA ILE A 356 10.70 -1.49 -28.05
C ILE A 356 9.98 -1.47 -29.41
N ASN A 357 10.64 -1.04 -30.48
CA ASN A 357 10.06 -1.05 -31.80
C ASN A 357 9.61 -2.46 -32.23
N LYS A 358 10.42 -3.49 -31.95
CA LYS A 358 10.06 -4.89 -32.24
C LYS A 358 8.87 -5.39 -31.43
N LEU A 359 8.73 -4.95 -30.18
CA LEU A 359 7.53 -5.23 -29.35
C LEU A 359 6.30 -4.56 -29.97
N HIS A 360 6.41 -3.27 -30.31
CA HIS A 360 5.31 -2.50 -30.90
C HIS A 360 4.88 -3.03 -32.27
N GLU A 361 5.82 -3.49 -33.12
CA GLU A 361 5.52 -4.16 -34.39
C GLU A 361 4.66 -5.43 -34.24
N ARG A 362 4.67 -6.03 -33.04
CA ARG A 362 3.86 -7.19 -32.67
C ARG A 362 2.61 -6.84 -31.89
N GLY A 363 2.35 -5.54 -31.70
CA GLY A 363 1.22 -5.06 -30.90
C GLY A 363 1.40 -5.23 -29.39
N ILE A 364 2.63 -5.45 -28.93
CA ILE A 364 2.97 -5.60 -27.50
C ILE A 364 3.45 -4.26 -26.97
N ARG A 365 2.79 -3.76 -25.90
CA ARG A 365 3.13 -2.54 -25.22
C ARG A 365 4.13 -2.80 -24.09
N LEU A 366 5.04 -1.84 -23.84
CA LEU A 366 6.07 -1.98 -22.82
C LEU A 366 5.73 -1.18 -21.57
N VAL A 367 5.76 -1.85 -20.42
CA VAL A 367 5.61 -1.27 -19.09
C VAL A 367 6.90 -1.49 -18.30
N LEU A 368 7.48 -0.42 -17.73
CA LEU A 368 8.70 -0.48 -16.94
C LEU A 368 8.42 -0.29 -15.46
N TRP A 369 9.09 -1.06 -14.61
CA TRP A 369 8.98 -0.97 -13.17
C TRP A 369 9.54 0.34 -12.60
N GLN A 370 8.90 0.90 -11.58
CA GLN A 370 9.26 2.15 -10.90
C GLN A 370 9.02 2.07 -9.39
N ILE A 371 9.78 2.86 -8.63
CA ILE A 371 9.62 3.01 -7.19
C ILE A 371 9.96 4.45 -6.75
N PRO A 372 9.31 5.00 -5.70
CA PRO A 372 9.48 6.40 -5.30
C PRO A 372 10.70 6.65 -4.39
N VAL A 373 11.78 5.92 -4.58
CA VAL A 373 13.02 6.05 -3.81
C VAL A 373 14.24 6.30 -4.72
N ILE A 374 15.31 6.82 -4.14
CA ILE A 374 16.63 6.86 -4.79
C ILE A 374 17.61 6.15 -3.87
N LYS A 375 18.40 5.23 -4.46
CA LYS A 375 19.46 4.49 -3.78
C LYS A 375 20.82 5.04 -4.20
N SER A 376 21.84 4.83 -3.40
CA SER A 376 23.23 5.12 -3.75
C SER A 376 24.13 4.16 -3.00
N PHE A 377 24.46 3.04 -3.64
CA PHE A 377 25.31 1.98 -3.07
C PHE A 377 26.52 1.66 -3.96
N ASP A 378 26.54 2.11 -5.21
CA ASP A 378 27.63 1.87 -6.15
C ASP A 378 28.28 3.20 -6.56
N GLU A 379 29.54 3.40 -6.15
CA GLU A 379 30.30 4.61 -6.47
C GLU A 379 30.68 4.71 -7.95
N SER A 380 30.62 3.61 -8.70
CA SER A 380 30.84 3.60 -10.15
C SER A 380 29.73 4.27 -10.95
N THR A 381 28.54 4.44 -10.33
CA THR A 381 27.40 5.15 -10.89
C THR A 381 27.21 6.49 -10.17
N PRO A 382 27.75 7.60 -10.69
CA PRO A 382 27.77 8.88 -9.96
C PRO A 382 26.41 9.59 -9.91
N GLN A 383 25.46 9.30 -10.82
CA GLN A 383 24.20 10.00 -10.94
C GLN A 383 23.33 9.92 -9.68
N PRO A 384 23.15 8.75 -9.02
CA PRO A 384 22.34 8.67 -7.80
C PRO A 384 22.86 9.58 -6.69
N ALA A 385 24.20 9.65 -6.50
CA ALA A 385 24.80 10.50 -5.48
C ALA A 385 24.64 12.00 -5.80
N ILE A 386 24.66 12.37 -7.07
CA ILE A 386 24.39 13.74 -7.54
C ILE A 386 22.94 14.12 -7.27
N ASP A 387 22.01 13.25 -7.65
CA ASP A 387 20.57 13.45 -7.44
C ASP A 387 20.21 13.57 -5.96
N ILE A 388 20.78 12.70 -5.11
CA ILE A 388 20.56 12.77 -3.65
C ILE A 388 21.10 14.10 -3.10
N ARG A 389 22.31 14.52 -3.45
CA ARG A 389 22.88 15.80 -2.99
C ARG A 389 22.04 16.99 -3.43
N TYR A 390 21.59 16.98 -4.70
CA TYR A 390 20.75 18.04 -5.24
C TYR A 390 19.41 18.09 -4.54
N GLY A 391 18.70 16.97 -4.49
CA GLY A 391 17.39 16.86 -3.85
C GLY A 391 17.44 17.22 -2.36
N SER A 392 18.46 16.77 -1.62
CA SER A 392 18.68 17.13 -0.21
C SER A 392 18.83 18.64 -0.03
N SER A 393 19.63 19.28 -0.90
CA SER A 393 19.86 20.74 -0.83
C SER A 393 18.60 21.57 -1.11
N ARG A 394 17.65 21.00 -1.86
CA ARG A 394 16.37 21.62 -2.24
C ARG A 394 15.20 21.22 -1.35
N GLY A 395 15.39 20.21 -0.48
CA GLY A 395 14.29 19.66 0.33
C GLY A 395 13.29 18.85 -0.48
N TYR A 396 13.77 18.08 -1.45
CA TYR A 396 12.95 17.25 -2.33
C TYR A 396 12.65 15.89 -1.74
N PHE A 397 13.29 15.54 -0.63
CA PHE A 397 13.05 14.30 0.08
C PHE A 397 12.22 14.52 1.35
N VAL A 398 11.50 13.50 1.73
CA VAL A 398 10.86 13.41 3.04
C VAL A 398 11.93 13.60 4.12
N ARG A 399 11.62 14.31 5.22
CA ARG A 399 12.57 14.70 6.26
C ARG A 399 12.19 14.17 7.63
N THR A 400 13.17 14.10 8.50
CA THR A 400 12.98 13.93 9.93
C THR A 400 12.81 15.29 10.62
N ARG A 401 12.38 15.34 11.87
CA ARG A 401 12.15 16.59 12.62
C ARG A 401 13.40 17.42 12.83
N ASP A 402 14.59 16.81 12.83
CA ASP A 402 15.86 17.52 12.93
C ASP A 402 16.30 18.18 11.60
N GLY A 403 15.52 17.98 10.53
CA GLY A 403 15.75 18.53 9.21
C GLY A 403 16.65 17.69 8.30
N SER A 404 17.12 16.54 8.77
CA SER A 404 17.85 15.58 7.92
C SER A 404 16.89 14.85 6.97
N ASP A 405 17.43 14.29 5.87
CA ASP A 405 16.63 13.46 4.99
C ASP A 405 16.20 12.18 5.72
N TYR A 406 14.90 11.91 5.65
CA TYR A 406 14.35 10.66 6.13
C TYR A 406 14.93 9.49 5.34
N ARG A 407 15.27 8.43 6.06
CA ARG A 407 15.69 7.17 5.47
C ARG A 407 14.79 6.05 5.95
N ILE A 408 14.44 5.17 5.04
CA ILE A 408 13.58 4.02 5.33
C ILE A 408 14.22 3.22 6.47
N PRO A 409 13.47 2.91 7.54
CA PRO A 409 13.99 2.20 8.71
C PRO A 409 14.53 0.81 8.39
N ALA A 410 15.42 0.31 9.28
CA ALA A 410 15.93 -1.05 9.22
C ALA A 410 14.81 -2.09 9.19
N ALA A 411 15.07 -3.20 8.49
CA ALA A 411 14.12 -4.30 8.27
C ALA A 411 12.84 -3.90 7.53
N ARG A 412 12.87 -2.80 6.78
CA ARG A 412 11.82 -2.41 5.84
C ARG A 412 12.36 -2.47 4.41
N TRP A 413 11.47 -2.71 3.48
CA TRP A 413 11.85 -2.76 2.07
C TRP A 413 12.51 -1.45 1.63
N HIS A 414 13.63 -1.54 0.93
CA HIS A 414 14.52 -0.41 0.60
C HIS A 414 15.13 0.34 1.79
N GLU A 415 15.45 -0.37 2.88
CA GLU A 415 16.16 0.16 4.05
C GLU A 415 17.29 1.14 3.69
N GLY A 416 17.39 2.25 4.44
CA GLY A 416 18.46 3.23 4.34
C GLY A 416 18.39 4.21 3.17
N ASN A 417 17.43 4.05 2.25
CA ASN A 417 17.28 4.91 1.08
C ASN A 417 16.37 6.11 1.33
N VAL A 418 16.54 7.16 0.52
CA VAL A 418 15.71 8.37 0.60
C VAL A 418 14.41 8.21 -0.16
N VAL A 419 13.36 8.87 0.33
CA VAL A 419 12.01 8.85 -0.23
C VAL A 419 11.68 10.23 -0.79
N VAL A 420 11.17 10.30 -2.01
CA VAL A 420 10.78 11.56 -2.66
C VAL A 420 9.53 12.13 -1.99
N ASP A 421 9.52 13.43 -1.73
CA ASP A 421 8.37 14.15 -1.17
C ASP A 421 7.44 14.66 -2.28
N PHE A 422 6.48 13.87 -2.70
CA PHE A 422 5.52 14.26 -3.74
C PHE A 422 4.47 15.29 -3.28
N TYR A 423 4.50 15.72 -2.02
CA TYR A 423 3.76 16.90 -1.56
C TYR A 423 4.52 18.19 -1.83
N ASN A 424 5.80 18.11 -2.16
CA ASN A 424 6.59 19.20 -2.70
C ASN A 424 6.47 19.20 -4.25
N GLU A 425 5.74 20.16 -4.81
CA GLU A 425 5.49 20.24 -6.26
C GLU A 425 6.78 20.31 -7.10
N GLU A 426 7.82 20.99 -6.60
CA GLU A 426 9.10 21.08 -7.29
C GLU A 426 9.85 19.73 -7.27
N ALA A 427 9.77 18.99 -6.17
CA ALA A 427 10.31 17.64 -6.09
C ALA A 427 9.59 16.68 -7.04
N ALA A 428 8.26 16.77 -7.10
CA ALA A 428 7.44 15.97 -8.01
C ALA A 428 7.80 16.24 -9.48
N LYS A 429 7.88 17.51 -9.88
CA LYS A 429 8.30 17.92 -11.24
C LYS A 429 9.72 17.45 -11.55
N TRP A 430 10.65 17.66 -10.64
CA TRP A 430 12.03 17.22 -10.80
C TRP A 430 12.14 15.71 -11.00
N TRP A 431 11.48 14.93 -10.16
CA TRP A 431 11.49 13.46 -10.25
C TRP A 431 10.85 12.95 -11.54
N ALA A 432 9.73 13.56 -11.96
CA ALA A 432 9.03 13.24 -13.20
C ALA A 432 9.89 13.57 -14.43
N SER A 433 10.52 14.74 -14.46
CA SER A 433 11.32 15.21 -15.60
C SER A 433 12.50 14.30 -15.95
N LYS A 434 13.07 13.61 -14.94
CA LYS A 434 14.14 12.62 -15.17
C LYS A 434 13.65 11.40 -15.97
N ARG A 435 12.35 11.15 -16.04
CA ARG A 435 11.70 10.00 -16.69
C ARG A 435 11.02 10.32 -18.01
N GLU A 436 10.85 11.59 -18.35
CA GLU A 436 10.16 12.03 -19.56
C GLU A 436 10.73 11.39 -20.83
N TYR A 437 12.07 11.25 -20.97
CA TYR A 437 12.69 10.66 -22.14
C TYR A 437 12.29 9.19 -22.38
N LEU A 438 11.97 8.45 -21.30
CA LEU A 438 11.49 7.06 -21.40
C LEU A 438 10.17 6.99 -22.17
N VAL A 439 9.30 7.96 -21.94
CA VAL A 439 7.98 8.03 -22.60
C VAL A 439 8.07 8.75 -23.94
N GLU A 440 8.65 9.96 -23.95
CA GLU A 440 8.62 10.86 -25.11
C GLU A 440 9.53 10.40 -26.25
N GLU A 441 10.76 9.94 -25.92
CA GLU A 441 11.78 9.61 -26.93
C GLU A 441 11.92 8.12 -27.13
N LEU A 442 11.87 7.32 -26.05
CA LEU A 442 12.05 5.88 -26.13
C LEU A 442 10.75 5.12 -26.44
N GLY A 443 9.60 5.68 -26.09
CA GLY A 443 8.30 5.10 -26.44
C GLY A 443 7.76 4.08 -25.46
N VAL A 444 8.15 4.17 -24.17
CA VAL A 444 7.55 3.37 -23.09
C VAL A 444 6.06 3.69 -22.94
N ASP A 445 5.22 2.67 -22.82
CA ASP A 445 3.76 2.80 -22.82
C ASP A 445 3.16 2.93 -21.41
N GLY A 446 3.92 2.62 -20.38
CA GLY A 446 3.44 2.73 -19.01
C GLY A 446 4.48 2.37 -17.97
N PHE A 447 4.07 2.49 -16.70
CA PHE A 447 4.93 2.12 -15.59
C PHE A 447 4.21 1.20 -14.60
N LYS A 448 4.90 0.14 -14.14
CA LYS A 448 4.53 -0.62 -12.96
C LYS A 448 5.07 0.16 -11.75
N THR A 449 4.21 0.93 -11.12
CA THR A 449 4.54 1.83 -10.00
C THR A 449 4.41 1.10 -8.67
N ASP A 450 5.49 0.48 -8.28
CA ASP A 450 5.59 -0.27 -7.03
C ASP A 450 5.93 0.63 -5.85
N GLY A 451 5.70 0.15 -4.63
CA GLY A 451 5.92 0.92 -3.42
C GLY A 451 4.88 2.01 -3.17
N GLY A 452 5.19 2.91 -2.27
CA GLY A 452 4.29 3.97 -1.79
C GLY A 452 3.99 3.84 -0.31
N GLU A 453 4.40 2.78 0.34
CA GLU A 453 4.20 2.47 1.77
C GLU A 453 5.34 2.98 2.67
N HIS A 454 6.33 3.68 2.11
CA HIS A 454 7.62 3.93 2.73
C HIS A 454 7.66 4.99 3.84
N LEU A 455 6.55 5.63 4.17
CA LEU A 455 6.50 6.65 5.23
C LEU A 455 6.28 6.00 6.61
N TRP A 456 7.34 5.73 7.34
CA TRP A 456 7.32 5.09 8.66
C TRP A 456 7.62 6.10 9.78
N GLY A 457 6.97 5.91 10.95
CA GLY A 457 7.20 6.73 12.13
C GLY A 457 6.46 8.09 12.09
N ARG A 458 6.31 8.69 13.28
CA ARG A 458 5.61 9.99 13.43
C ARG A 458 6.53 11.20 13.39
N ASP A 459 7.84 10.98 13.39
CA ASP A 459 8.84 12.06 13.31
C ASP A 459 9.24 12.42 11.88
N THR A 460 8.53 11.83 10.93
CA THR A 460 8.72 12.01 9.49
C THR A 460 7.88 13.19 8.99
N LEU A 461 8.47 14.06 8.19
CA LEU A 461 7.86 15.29 7.69
C LEU A 461 7.88 15.33 6.17
N THR A 462 6.76 15.76 5.59
CA THR A 462 6.61 16.12 4.18
C THR A 462 6.32 17.62 4.04
N ALA A 463 6.27 18.14 2.83
CA ALA A 463 5.84 19.52 2.56
C ALA A 463 4.38 19.79 3.02
N ALA A 464 3.55 18.76 3.15
CA ALA A 464 2.21 18.85 3.72
C ALA A 464 2.17 18.75 5.26
N GLY A 465 3.32 18.65 5.91
CA GLY A 465 3.48 18.50 7.36
C GLY A 465 3.83 17.07 7.79
N SER A 466 3.37 16.63 8.97
CA SER A 466 3.67 15.29 9.47
C SER A 466 3.23 14.19 8.51
N ALA A 467 4.11 13.22 8.28
CA ALA A 467 3.78 12.03 7.47
C ALA A 467 2.60 11.25 8.05
N ALA A 468 2.35 11.28 9.36
CA ALA A 468 1.17 10.66 9.97
C ALA A 468 -0.15 11.17 9.36
N LYS A 469 -0.19 12.45 8.94
CA LYS A 469 -1.35 13.08 8.31
C LYS A 469 -1.59 12.61 6.86
N VAL A 470 -0.53 12.23 6.17
CA VAL A 470 -0.56 12.03 4.70
C VAL A 470 -0.09 10.65 4.26
N ARG A 471 0.28 9.79 5.19
CA ARG A 471 0.83 8.47 4.89
C ARG A 471 -0.04 7.66 3.93
N ASN A 472 -1.34 7.59 4.20
CA ASN A 472 -2.26 6.81 3.38
C ASN A 472 -2.50 7.45 2.00
N THR A 473 -2.39 8.77 1.90
CA THR A 473 -2.58 9.50 0.62
C THR A 473 -1.27 9.72 -0.15
N TYR A 474 -0.12 9.28 0.37
CA TYR A 474 1.16 9.41 -0.31
C TYR A 474 1.20 8.68 -1.67
N PRO A 475 0.69 7.44 -1.80
CA PRO A 475 0.62 6.77 -3.10
C PRO A 475 -0.17 7.57 -4.15
N GLU A 476 -1.25 8.26 -3.75
CA GLU A 476 -2.06 9.07 -4.67
C GLU A 476 -1.22 10.17 -5.33
N ARG A 477 -0.35 10.85 -4.55
CA ARG A 477 0.54 11.90 -5.06
C ARG A 477 1.65 11.34 -5.96
N TYR A 478 2.17 10.17 -5.62
CA TYR A 478 3.11 9.46 -6.46
C TYR A 478 2.50 9.13 -7.83
N PHE A 479 1.32 8.54 -7.85
CA PHE A 479 0.64 8.16 -9.10
C PHE A 479 0.18 9.38 -9.90
N GLU A 480 -0.34 10.42 -9.27
CA GLU A 480 -0.67 11.69 -9.93
C GLU A 480 0.56 12.25 -10.66
N THR A 481 1.72 12.22 -10.02
CA THR A 481 2.98 12.70 -10.60
C THR A 481 3.40 11.86 -11.82
N VAL A 482 3.41 10.54 -11.70
CA VAL A 482 3.86 9.66 -12.78
C VAL A 482 2.86 9.62 -13.93
N SER A 483 1.56 9.62 -13.65
CA SER A 483 0.53 9.68 -14.70
C SER A 483 0.63 10.96 -15.53
N GLY A 484 1.13 12.05 -14.94
CA GLY A 484 1.31 13.33 -15.62
C GLY A 484 2.34 13.34 -16.76
N ILE A 485 3.22 12.33 -16.85
CA ILE A 485 4.21 12.19 -17.95
C ILE A 485 3.80 11.15 -18.99
N LEU A 486 2.69 10.44 -18.78
CA LEU A 486 2.24 9.42 -19.74
C LEU A 486 1.58 10.05 -20.97
N ARG A 487 1.65 9.32 -22.08
CA ARG A 487 0.85 9.61 -23.29
C ARG A 487 -0.62 9.26 -23.05
N GLU A 488 -1.52 9.68 -23.94
CA GLU A 488 -2.98 9.55 -23.82
C GLU A 488 -3.46 8.13 -23.50
N GLU A 489 -2.85 7.09 -24.07
CA GLU A 489 -3.19 5.69 -23.78
C GLU A 489 -2.19 5.01 -22.84
N GLY A 490 -1.36 5.78 -22.15
CA GLY A 490 -0.40 5.24 -21.18
C GLY A 490 -1.08 4.79 -19.91
N ILE A 491 -0.49 3.82 -19.21
CA ILE A 491 -1.03 3.28 -17.96
C ILE A 491 -0.02 3.34 -16.81
N LEU A 492 -0.57 3.40 -15.60
CA LEU A 492 0.12 2.95 -14.39
C LEU A 492 -0.48 1.61 -13.94
N PHE A 493 0.36 0.78 -13.33
CA PHE A 493 -0.03 -0.46 -12.70
C PHE A 493 0.62 -0.52 -11.33
N SER A 494 -0.15 -0.37 -10.25
CA SER A 494 0.36 -0.05 -8.93
C SER A 494 -0.02 -1.07 -7.88
N ARG A 495 0.86 -1.26 -6.89
CA ARG A 495 0.61 -2.10 -5.72
C ARG A 495 -0.12 -1.31 -4.64
N ALA A 496 0.50 -0.24 -4.15
CA ALA A 496 -0.10 0.60 -3.14
C ALA A 496 -1.27 1.42 -3.68
N GLY A 497 -2.13 1.89 -2.79
CA GLY A 497 -3.23 2.77 -3.17
C GLY A 497 -4.04 3.28 -2.00
N TYR A 498 -4.93 4.22 -2.30
CA TYR A 498 -5.90 4.76 -1.36
C TYR A 498 -7.14 5.21 -2.12
N THR A 499 -8.05 5.91 -1.46
CA THR A 499 -9.40 6.26 -1.94
C THR A 499 -9.43 6.83 -3.37
N ARG A 500 -8.48 7.69 -3.75
CA ARG A 500 -8.48 8.40 -5.05
C ARG A 500 -7.45 7.89 -6.05
N SER A 501 -6.66 6.91 -5.66
CA SER A 501 -5.66 6.29 -6.55
C SER A 501 -6.24 5.73 -7.86
N PRO A 502 -7.47 5.16 -7.90
CA PRO A 502 -8.06 4.61 -9.13
C PRO A 502 -8.21 5.62 -10.28
N ALA A 503 -8.15 6.92 -9.99
CA ALA A 503 -8.15 7.97 -11.02
C ALA A 503 -6.88 7.97 -11.90
N HIS A 504 -5.81 7.36 -11.45
CA HIS A 504 -4.49 7.42 -12.07
C HIS A 504 -3.91 6.06 -12.45
N THR A 505 -4.38 4.97 -11.86
CA THR A 505 -3.71 3.68 -11.96
C THR A 505 -4.66 2.48 -11.97
N LEU A 506 -4.20 1.40 -12.60
CA LEU A 506 -4.71 0.04 -12.41
C LEU A 506 -3.94 -0.60 -11.25
N PHE A 507 -4.47 -1.64 -10.63
CA PHE A 507 -3.86 -2.25 -9.45
C PHE A 507 -3.54 -3.73 -9.65
N TRP A 508 -2.57 -4.23 -8.87
CA TRP A 508 -2.46 -5.66 -8.59
C TRP A 508 -2.46 -5.89 -7.08
N VAL A 509 -2.98 -7.03 -6.67
CA VAL A 509 -3.20 -7.35 -5.25
C VAL A 509 -1.93 -7.83 -4.51
N GLY A 510 -0.74 -7.54 -5.03
CA GLY A 510 0.54 -7.82 -4.37
C GLY A 510 1.09 -9.23 -4.59
N ASP A 511 2.03 -9.59 -3.74
CA ASP A 511 2.91 -10.74 -3.88
C ASP A 511 2.41 -11.92 -3.04
N GLU A 512 1.92 -12.97 -3.68
CA GLU A 512 1.43 -14.19 -3.01
C GLU A 512 2.15 -15.45 -3.49
N ASP A 513 2.12 -16.48 -2.66
CA ASP A 513 2.67 -17.79 -3.03
C ASP A 513 1.77 -18.57 -4.00
N SER A 514 2.34 -19.55 -4.71
CA SER A 514 1.62 -20.44 -5.62
C SER A 514 0.84 -21.51 -4.86
N THR A 515 -0.24 -21.09 -4.20
CA THR A 515 -1.12 -21.99 -3.41
C THR A 515 -2.60 -21.74 -3.70
N TRP A 516 -3.45 -22.71 -3.37
CA TRP A 516 -4.90 -22.59 -3.47
C TRP A 516 -5.46 -21.53 -2.51
N GLU A 517 -4.87 -21.43 -1.31
CA GLU A 517 -5.22 -20.40 -0.32
C GLU A 517 -4.98 -19.00 -0.92
N ALA A 518 -3.79 -18.77 -1.49
CA ALA A 518 -3.45 -17.51 -2.14
C ALA A 518 -4.36 -17.18 -3.33
N LEU A 519 -4.79 -18.20 -4.12
CA LEU A 519 -5.75 -17.98 -5.20
C LEU A 519 -7.09 -17.46 -4.64
N ARG A 520 -7.59 -18.08 -3.57
CA ARG A 520 -8.82 -17.64 -2.88
C ARG A 520 -8.66 -16.22 -2.34
N ASP A 521 -7.56 -15.95 -1.65
CA ASP A 521 -7.25 -14.68 -1.02
C ASP A 521 -7.17 -13.55 -2.05
N ASN A 522 -6.52 -13.77 -3.19
CA ASN A 522 -6.42 -12.81 -4.29
C ASN A 522 -7.80 -12.42 -4.86
N ILE A 523 -8.71 -13.38 -5.02
CA ILE A 523 -10.07 -13.10 -5.51
C ILE A 523 -10.87 -12.35 -4.44
N THR A 524 -10.72 -12.75 -3.17
CA THR A 524 -11.33 -12.03 -2.05
C THR A 524 -10.91 -10.57 -2.04
N ALA A 525 -9.60 -10.30 -2.14
CA ALA A 525 -9.06 -8.94 -2.19
C ALA A 525 -9.55 -8.17 -3.42
N GLY A 526 -9.56 -8.80 -4.60
CA GLY A 526 -10.07 -8.20 -5.82
C GLY A 526 -11.55 -7.81 -5.75
N LEU A 527 -12.39 -8.61 -5.14
CA LEU A 527 -13.80 -8.28 -4.92
C LEU A 527 -13.98 -7.16 -3.89
N ASN A 528 -13.20 -7.19 -2.80
CA ASN A 528 -13.23 -6.15 -1.77
C ASN A 528 -12.79 -4.78 -2.31
N VAL A 529 -11.73 -4.74 -3.09
CA VAL A 529 -11.24 -3.49 -3.69
C VAL A 529 -12.21 -2.97 -4.74
N SER A 530 -12.88 -3.86 -5.48
CA SER A 530 -13.91 -3.49 -6.47
C SER A 530 -15.08 -2.74 -5.85
N ILE A 531 -15.65 -3.26 -4.77
CA ILE A 531 -16.78 -2.59 -4.07
C ILE A 531 -16.34 -1.33 -3.33
N SER A 532 -15.05 -1.14 -3.12
CA SER A 532 -14.47 0.01 -2.43
C SER A 532 -14.01 1.14 -3.36
N GLY A 533 -14.33 1.08 -4.66
CA GLY A 533 -14.07 2.16 -5.61
C GLY A 533 -12.99 1.89 -6.66
N ASN A 534 -12.37 0.71 -6.65
CA ASN A 534 -11.34 0.33 -7.63
C ASN A 534 -11.75 -0.89 -8.46
N PRO A 535 -12.38 -0.69 -9.63
CA PRO A 535 -12.90 -1.77 -10.45
C PRO A 535 -11.87 -2.48 -11.33
N PHE A 536 -10.61 -1.99 -11.39
CA PHE A 536 -9.59 -2.46 -12.34
C PHE A 536 -8.38 -3.00 -11.60
N TRP A 537 -8.43 -4.27 -11.27
CA TRP A 537 -7.40 -4.98 -10.53
C TRP A 537 -6.91 -6.22 -11.28
N GLY A 538 -5.68 -6.61 -10.99
CA GLY A 538 -5.05 -7.81 -11.46
C GLY A 538 -4.39 -8.56 -10.32
N TRP A 539 -3.77 -9.68 -10.63
CA TRP A 539 -3.05 -10.53 -9.70
C TRP A 539 -2.03 -11.37 -10.47
N ASP A 540 -1.06 -11.91 -9.79
CA ASP A 540 -0.04 -12.75 -10.39
C ASP A 540 -0.59 -14.16 -10.59
N ILE A 541 -0.95 -14.49 -11.84
CA ILE A 541 -1.63 -15.74 -12.19
C ILE A 541 -0.79 -16.93 -11.73
N ALA A 542 -1.40 -17.82 -10.92
CA ALA A 542 -0.81 -18.98 -10.27
C ALA A 542 0.27 -18.67 -9.24
N GLY A 543 0.34 -17.42 -8.74
CA GLY A 543 1.22 -16.96 -7.67
C GLY A 543 2.53 -16.35 -8.16
N PHE A 544 2.98 -15.31 -7.45
CA PHE A 544 4.23 -14.61 -7.69
C PHE A 544 5.44 -15.44 -7.27
N SER A 545 5.38 -16.06 -6.11
CA SER A 545 6.50 -16.69 -5.42
C SER A 545 6.21 -18.13 -4.97
N GLY A 546 7.14 -18.69 -4.20
CA GLY A 546 7.06 -20.06 -3.71
C GLY A 546 7.43 -21.11 -4.77
N GLU A 547 7.04 -22.33 -4.54
CA GLU A 547 7.29 -23.44 -5.46
C GLU A 547 6.58 -23.26 -6.80
N VAL A 548 7.06 -23.95 -7.82
CA VAL A 548 6.35 -24.03 -9.12
C VAL A 548 4.94 -24.55 -8.85
N PRO A 549 3.87 -23.86 -9.32
CA PRO A 549 2.49 -24.27 -9.07
C PRO A 549 2.21 -25.69 -9.56
N THR A 550 1.22 -26.35 -8.97
CA THR A 550 0.69 -27.56 -9.57
C THR A 550 0.03 -27.25 -10.91
N MET A 551 -0.01 -28.23 -11.81
CA MET A 551 -0.64 -28.03 -13.11
C MET A 551 -2.13 -27.65 -12.98
N GLU A 552 -2.83 -28.20 -12.00
CA GLU A 552 -4.24 -27.91 -11.79
C GLU A 552 -4.43 -26.47 -11.27
N LEU A 553 -3.63 -26.04 -10.30
CA LEU A 553 -3.65 -24.65 -9.83
C LEU A 553 -3.41 -23.66 -10.99
N TYR A 554 -2.41 -23.94 -11.86
CA TYR A 554 -2.12 -23.11 -13.00
C TYR A 554 -3.29 -23.06 -13.99
N ARG A 555 -3.91 -24.20 -14.29
CA ARG A 555 -5.07 -24.27 -15.18
C ARG A 555 -6.24 -23.44 -14.65
N ARG A 556 -6.63 -23.63 -13.38
CA ARG A 556 -7.72 -22.89 -12.75
C ARG A 556 -7.43 -21.39 -12.68
N SER A 557 -6.17 -21.04 -12.39
CA SER A 557 -5.74 -19.65 -12.37
C SER A 557 -5.88 -18.98 -13.76
N ILE A 558 -5.49 -19.66 -14.84
CA ILE A 558 -5.64 -19.14 -16.21
C ILE A 558 -7.12 -19.03 -16.60
N GLU A 559 -7.94 -20.05 -16.32
CA GLU A 559 -9.38 -20.02 -16.59
C GLU A 559 -10.03 -18.81 -15.94
N LEU A 560 -9.75 -18.61 -14.66
CA LEU A 560 -10.30 -17.51 -13.88
C LEU A 560 -9.80 -16.14 -14.36
N ALA A 561 -8.52 -16.02 -14.70
CA ALA A 561 -7.91 -14.76 -15.15
C ALA A 561 -8.55 -14.20 -16.43
N VAL A 562 -9.16 -15.06 -17.28
CA VAL A 562 -9.95 -14.61 -18.43
C VAL A 562 -11.07 -13.65 -18.01
N PHE A 563 -11.62 -13.86 -16.83
CA PHE A 563 -12.78 -13.13 -16.28
C PHE A 563 -12.42 -12.22 -15.12
N THR A 564 -11.14 -11.83 -14.99
CA THR A 564 -10.71 -10.75 -14.09
C THR A 564 -10.34 -9.49 -14.90
N PRO A 565 -10.30 -8.30 -14.30
CA PRO A 565 -10.03 -7.06 -15.07
C PRO A 565 -8.70 -7.10 -15.82
N ILE A 566 -7.61 -7.52 -15.18
CA ILE A 566 -6.28 -7.62 -15.78
C ILE A 566 -5.82 -9.08 -15.80
N PHE A 567 -5.29 -9.54 -16.93
CA PHE A 567 -4.74 -10.89 -17.12
C PHE A 567 -3.21 -10.82 -17.14
N GLN A 568 -2.54 -11.13 -16.03
CA GLN A 568 -1.09 -10.99 -15.91
C GLN A 568 -0.41 -12.29 -15.46
N LEU A 569 0.57 -12.77 -16.23
CA LEU A 569 1.58 -13.70 -15.74
C LEU A 569 2.75 -12.90 -15.16
N HIS A 570 3.10 -13.18 -13.92
CA HIS A 570 4.27 -12.59 -13.28
C HIS A 570 4.87 -13.55 -12.27
N SER A 571 6.17 -13.45 -12.01
CA SER A 571 6.84 -14.32 -11.03
C SER A 571 8.12 -13.72 -10.48
N GLU A 572 8.40 -14.02 -9.23
CA GLU A 572 9.66 -13.75 -8.54
C GLU A 572 10.81 -14.55 -9.15
N ASP A 573 12.02 -14.01 -9.05
CA ASP A 573 13.24 -14.76 -9.32
C ASP A 573 13.63 -15.58 -8.08
N SER A 574 13.52 -16.90 -8.16
CA SER A 574 13.92 -17.80 -7.08
C SER A 574 15.44 -17.94 -6.92
N GLY A 575 16.21 -17.37 -7.85
CA GLY A 575 17.66 -17.56 -7.92
C GLY A 575 18.11 -18.99 -8.29
N ASP A 576 17.17 -19.93 -8.47
CA ASP A 576 17.47 -21.30 -8.94
C ASP A 576 17.18 -21.40 -10.45
N PRO A 577 18.19 -21.67 -11.28
CA PRO A 577 18.00 -21.75 -12.73
C PRO A 577 17.26 -23.02 -13.20
N SER A 578 16.99 -24.00 -12.32
CA SER A 578 16.40 -25.27 -12.75
C SER A 578 15.56 -25.98 -11.66
N PRO A 579 14.23 -25.98 -11.78
CA PRO A 579 13.44 -25.27 -12.79
C PRO A 579 13.38 -23.76 -12.51
N SER A 580 13.36 -22.95 -13.55
CA SER A 580 13.12 -21.50 -13.41
C SER A 580 11.74 -21.24 -12.78
N SER A 581 11.65 -20.24 -11.93
CA SER A 581 10.38 -19.82 -11.29
C SER A 581 9.40 -19.12 -12.25
N GLU A 582 9.81 -18.84 -13.50
CA GLU A 582 8.92 -18.19 -14.48
C GLU A 582 7.59 -18.93 -14.67
N ARG A 583 6.48 -18.20 -14.57
CA ARG A 583 5.12 -18.73 -14.79
C ARG A 583 4.71 -18.74 -16.26
N THR A 584 5.65 -18.56 -17.18
CA THR A 584 5.38 -18.66 -18.62
C THR A 584 5.02 -20.10 -19.01
N PRO A 585 4.07 -20.31 -19.94
CA PRO A 585 3.60 -21.66 -20.29
C PRO A 585 4.71 -22.57 -20.84
N TRP A 586 5.68 -22.03 -21.56
CA TRP A 586 6.81 -22.83 -22.08
C TRP A 586 7.81 -23.22 -20.98
N ASN A 587 7.97 -22.41 -19.94
CA ASN A 587 8.80 -22.77 -18.80
C ASN A 587 8.15 -23.86 -17.96
N LEU A 588 6.85 -23.70 -17.69
CA LEU A 588 6.09 -24.68 -16.93
C LEU A 588 5.93 -26.01 -17.69
N ALA A 589 5.79 -25.97 -19.04
CA ALA A 589 5.82 -27.19 -19.87
C ALA A 589 7.11 -27.99 -19.68
N LYS A 590 8.26 -27.30 -19.57
CA LYS A 590 9.54 -27.95 -19.26
C LYS A 590 9.57 -28.53 -17.84
N ALA A 591 9.10 -27.75 -16.87
CA ALA A 591 9.10 -28.16 -15.46
C ALA A 591 8.24 -29.41 -15.24
N TRP A 592 7.05 -29.46 -15.84
CA TRP A 592 6.13 -30.61 -15.73
C TRP A 592 6.36 -31.70 -16.77
N LYS A 593 7.22 -31.46 -17.79
CA LYS A 593 7.42 -32.34 -18.95
C LYS A 593 6.10 -32.64 -19.70
N ASP A 594 5.28 -31.61 -19.84
CA ASP A 594 3.97 -31.68 -20.49
C ASP A 594 3.75 -30.43 -21.36
N GLU A 595 3.91 -30.59 -22.69
CA GLU A 595 3.72 -29.52 -23.67
C GLU A 595 2.24 -29.13 -23.87
N SER A 596 1.27 -29.95 -23.41
CA SER A 596 -0.16 -29.65 -23.56
C SER A 596 -0.60 -28.38 -22.86
N ILE A 597 0.15 -27.96 -21.84
CA ILE A 597 -0.15 -26.72 -21.10
C ILE A 597 0.02 -25.46 -21.96
N ILE A 598 0.87 -25.50 -22.99
CA ILE A 598 1.04 -24.40 -23.93
C ILE A 598 -0.22 -24.20 -24.76
N ASP A 599 -0.81 -25.29 -25.27
CA ASP A 599 -2.07 -25.24 -26.01
C ASP A 599 -3.22 -24.81 -25.09
N TYR A 600 -3.20 -25.27 -23.85
CA TYR A 600 -4.17 -24.86 -22.84
C TYR A 600 -4.12 -23.35 -22.59
N TYR A 601 -2.95 -22.80 -22.30
CA TYR A 601 -2.77 -21.35 -22.14
C TYR A 601 -3.20 -20.60 -23.41
N ARG A 602 -2.78 -21.05 -24.60
CA ARG A 602 -3.15 -20.41 -25.87
C ARG A 602 -4.65 -20.28 -26.03
N ASN A 603 -5.40 -21.33 -25.70
CA ASN A 603 -6.87 -21.34 -25.82
C ASN A 603 -7.51 -20.28 -24.95
N PHE A 604 -7.11 -20.17 -23.67
CA PHE A 604 -7.68 -19.20 -22.76
C PHE A 604 -7.17 -17.76 -23.00
N ALA A 605 -5.91 -17.59 -23.38
CA ALA A 605 -5.38 -16.30 -23.82
C ALA A 605 -6.08 -15.81 -25.10
N SER A 606 -6.40 -16.70 -26.04
CA SER A 606 -7.19 -16.38 -27.23
C SER A 606 -8.65 -16.06 -26.90
N LEU A 607 -9.25 -16.76 -25.93
CA LEU A 607 -10.57 -16.43 -25.41
C LEU A 607 -10.56 -15.03 -24.77
N ARG A 608 -9.52 -14.70 -23.99
CA ARG A 608 -9.34 -13.37 -23.41
C ARG A 608 -9.29 -12.29 -24.51
N MET A 609 -8.52 -12.52 -25.59
CA MET A 609 -8.47 -11.60 -26.73
C MET A 609 -9.83 -11.43 -27.40
N THR A 610 -10.57 -12.52 -27.54
CA THR A 610 -11.94 -12.49 -28.11
C THR A 610 -12.88 -11.67 -27.22
N LEU A 611 -12.74 -11.74 -25.91
CA LEU A 611 -13.55 -11.01 -24.93
C LEU A 611 -13.05 -9.57 -24.70
N SER A 612 -11.85 -9.19 -25.10
CA SER A 612 -11.28 -7.86 -24.82
C SER A 612 -12.20 -6.71 -25.27
N PRO A 613 -12.90 -6.73 -26.43
CA PRO A 613 -13.85 -5.69 -26.81
C PRO A 613 -15.05 -5.61 -25.86
N TYR A 614 -15.54 -6.77 -25.36
CA TYR A 614 -16.58 -6.81 -24.34
C TYR A 614 -16.08 -6.18 -23.04
N ILE A 615 -14.93 -6.63 -22.58
CA ILE A 615 -14.32 -6.14 -21.33
C ILE A 615 -14.05 -4.65 -21.40
N TYR A 616 -13.59 -4.15 -22.54
CA TYR A 616 -13.37 -2.71 -22.77
C TYR A 616 -14.68 -1.92 -22.68
N ARG A 617 -15.74 -2.39 -23.33
CA ARG A 617 -17.07 -1.76 -23.23
C ARG A 617 -17.57 -1.73 -21.78
N GLU A 618 -17.43 -2.83 -21.06
CA GLU A 618 -17.88 -2.92 -19.67
C GLU A 618 -16.98 -2.09 -18.73
N SER A 619 -15.69 -1.96 -19.04
CA SER A 619 -14.76 -1.08 -18.31
C SER A 619 -15.15 0.41 -18.46
N LEU A 620 -15.48 0.84 -19.69
CA LEU A 620 -16.01 2.19 -19.93
C LEU A 620 -17.34 2.41 -19.17
N HIS A 621 -18.21 1.40 -19.17
CA HIS A 621 -19.46 1.46 -18.43
C HIS A 621 -19.22 1.53 -16.92
N ALA A 622 -18.32 0.71 -16.37
CA ALA A 622 -17.96 0.71 -14.95
C ALA A 622 -17.43 2.08 -14.51
N ALA A 623 -16.55 2.70 -15.30
CA ALA A 623 -16.02 4.03 -15.02
C ALA A 623 -17.12 5.12 -15.05
N GLN A 624 -18.09 5.04 -15.97
CA GLN A 624 -19.16 6.03 -16.15
C GLN A 624 -20.36 5.80 -15.22
N ALA A 625 -20.83 4.55 -15.10
CA ALA A 625 -22.01 4.19 -14.31
C ALA A 625 -21.71 3.97 -12.83
N SER A 626 -20.42 3.96 -12.45
CA SER A 626 -19.96 3.82 -11.08
C SER A 626 -20.30 2.49 -10.41
N LEU A 627 -20.47 1.40 -11.17
CA LEU A 627 -20.50 0.03 -10.68
C LEU A 627 -19.23 -0.72 -11.15
N PRO A 628 -18.63 -1.58 -10.30
CA PRO A 628 -17.39 -2.27 -10.66
C PRO A 628 -17.59 -3.28 -11.79
N LEU A 629 -16.47 -3.58 -12.49
CA LEU A 629 -16.44 -4.63 -13.52
C LEU A 629 -16.65 -6.03 -12.91
N THR A 630 -16.19 -6.23 -11.66
CA THR A 630 -16.41 -7.44 -10.87
C THR A 630 -17.28 -7.11 -9.66
N LEU A 631 -18.57 -7.47 -9.74
CA LEU A 631 -19.54 -7.15 -8.70
C LEU A 631 -19.99 -8.42 -7.98
N PRO A 632 -19.70 -8.60 -6.65
CA PRO A 632 -20.11 -9.77 -5.91
C PRO A 632 -21.60 -10.07 -6.03
N LEU A 633 -21.93 -11.34 -6.31
CA LEU A 633 -23.29 -11.74 -6.64
C LEU A 633 -24.28 -11.57 -5.48
N PHE A 634 -23.83 -11.75 -4.23
CA PHE A 634 -24.67 -11.58 -3.03
C PHE A 634 -25.18 -10.14 -2.83
N LEU A 635 -24.49 -9.14 -3.40
CA LEU A 635 -24.98 -7.74 -3.35
C LEU A 635 -26.17 -7.49 -4.28
N ILE A 636 -26.37 -8.35 -5.26
CA ILE A 636 -27.47 -8.30 -6.23
C ILE A 636 -28.58 -9.24 -5.81
N GLU A 637 -28.23 -10.48 -5.52
CA GLU A 637 -29.14 -11.57 -5.14
C GLU A 637 -28.85 -12.02 -3.71
N LYS A 638 -29.66 -11.55 -2.77
CA LYS A 638 -29.45 -11.72 -1.31
C LYS A 638 -29.47 -13.17 -0.80
N ASP A 639 -29.98 -14.10 -1.63
CA ASP A 639 -30.05 -15.52 -1.31
C ASP A 639 -28.70 -16.23 -1.50
N ASN A 640 -27.70 -15.54 -2.07
CA ASN A 640 -26.34 -16.05 -2.19
C ASN A 640 -25.55 -15.90 -0.88
N ASP A 641 -24.56 -16.78 -0.70
CA ASP A 641 -23.64 -16.71 0.42
C ASP A 641 -22.87 -15.40 0.40
N PRO A 642 -22.89 -14.57 1.45
CA PRO A 642 -22.12 -13.32 1.53
C PRO A 642 -20.61 -13.52 1.58
N GLU A 643 -20.12 -14.74 1.87
CA GLU A 643 -18.72 -15.14 1.74
C GLU A 643 -18.42 -15.85 0.42
N GLY A 644 -19.43 -16.04 -0.44
CA GLY A 644 -19.28 -16.65 -1.76
C GLY A 644 -18.51 -15.73 -2.72
N LEU A 645 -17.60 -16.34 -3.49
CA LEU A 645 -16.75 -15.62 -4.44
C LEU A 645 -17.37 -15.47 -5.82
N ALA A 646 -18.61 -15.88 -6.03
CA ALA A 646 -19.31 -15.67 -7.29
C ALA A 646 -19.61 -14.20 -7.55
N TYR A 647 -19.39 -13.74 -8.78
CA TYR A 647 -19.56 -12.35 -9.16
C TYR A 647 -20.11 -12.17 -10.58
N LEU A 648 -20.70 -11.01 -10.85
CA LEU A 648 -20.94 -10.52 -12.21
C LEU A 648 -19.63 -9.96 -12.76
N PHE A 649 -19.26 -10.41 -13.96
CA PHE A 649 -18.20 -9.82 -14.77
C PHE A 649 -18.83 -8.99 -15.90
N GLY A 650 -18.76 -7.68 -15.75
CA GLY A 650 -19.59 -6.77 -16.52
C GLY A 650 -21.08 -6.93 -16.18
N ARG A 651 -21.95 -6.82 -17.19
CA ARG A 651 -23.40 -6.90 -17.00
C ARG A 651 -24.03 -8.21 -17.45
N ASP A 652 -23.27 -9.02 -18.20
CA ASP A 652 -23.85 -10.14 -18.95
C ASP A 652 -23.29 -11.51 -18.52
N MET A 653 -22.22 -11.58 -17.72
CA MET A 653 -21.59 -12.85 -17.35
C MET A 653 -21.56 -13.06 -15.84
N VAL A 654 -21.89 -14.27 -15.40
CA VAL A 654 -21.67 -14.70 -14.02
C VAL A 654 -20.45 -15.62 -13.99
N VAL A 655 -19.57 -15.37 -13.05
CA VAL A 655 -18.35 -16.13 -12.81
C VAL A 655 -18.40 -16.74 -11.42
N SER A 656 -18.19 -18.04 -11.33
CA SER A 656 -18.03 -18.77 -10.08
C SER A 656 -16.62 -19.39 -10.07
N PRO A 657 -15.67 -18.81 -9.32
CA PRO A 657 -14.28 -19.23 -9.34
C PRO A 657 -14.08 -20.55 -8.62
N ALA A 658 -13.39 -21.52 -9.25
CA ALA A 658 -12.92 -22.73 -8.58
C ALA A 658 -11.59 -22.42 -7.86
N VAL A 659 -11.67 -22.16 -6.57
CA VAL A 659 -10.54 -21.76 -5.71
C VAL A 659 -10.09 -22.86 -4.74
N ASP A 660 -10.47 -24.10 -5.02
CA ASP A 660 -10.09 -25.27 -4.26
C ASP A 660 -9.86 -26.45 -5.20
N GLU A 661 -8.88 -27.31 -4.91
CA GLU A 661 -8.52 -28.44 -5.74
C GLU A 661 -9.65 -29.47 -5.90
N GLU A 662 -10.46 -29.63 -4.87
CA GLU A 662 -11.57 -30.60 -4.83
C GLU A 662 -12.88 -30.01 -5.38
N MET A 663 -12.94 -28.70 -5.63
CA MET A 663 -14.16 -28.01 -6.06
C MET A 663 -14.54 -28.42 -7.49
N LYS A 664 -15.69 -29.07 -7.63
CA LYS A 664 -16.25 -29.50 -8.93
C LYS A 664 -17.42 -28.61 -9.36
N GLU A 665 -18.24 -28.19 -8.42
CA GLU A 665 -19.44 -27.38 -8.68
C GLU A 665 -19.71 -26.43 -7.50
N GLU A 666 -20.17 -25.22 -7.81
CA GLU A 666 -20.71 -24.27 -6.85
C GLU A 666 -22.13 -23.91 -7.27
N SER A 667 -23.06 -23.80 -6.32
CA SER A 667 -24.44 -23.37 -6.57
C SER A 667 -24.63 -21.90 -6.22
N PHE A 668 -25.26 -21.15 -7.11
CA PHE A 668 -25.64 -19.75 -6.87
C PHE A 668 -27.07 -19.47 -7.37
N PHE A 669 -27.67 -18.44 -6.84
CA PHE A 669 -29.01 -17.99 -7.23
C PHE A 669 -28.94 -16.80 -8.18
N LEU A 670 -29.72 -16.85 -9.27
CA LEU A 670 -29.92 -15.78 -10.21
C LEU A 670 -31.42 -15.61 -10.48
N LYS A 671 -31.97 -14.42 -10.20
CA LYS A 671 -33.30 -14.07 -10.67
C LYS A 671 -33.23 -13.65 -12.14
N VAL A 672 -33.69 -14.50 -13.01
CA VAL A 672 -33.92 -14.13 -14.41
C VAL A 672 -35.25 -13.38 -14.47
N ASN A 673 -35.17 -12.07 -14.62
CA ASN A 673 -36.36 -11.29 -14.98
C ASN A 673 -36.70 -11.62 -16.44
N GLY A 674 -37.79 -12.39 -16.66
CA GLY A 674 -38.33 -12.72 -17.97
C GLY A 674 -38.89 -11.52 -18.69
#